data_9502caac719af3fd44dc373260c17946
#
_entry.id   9502caac719af3fd44dc373260c17946
#
_cell.length_a   1.000
_cell.length_b   1.000
_cell.length_c   1.000
_cell.angle_alpha   90.00
_cell.angle_beta   90.00
_cell.angle_gamma   90.00
#
_symmetry.space_group_name_H-M   'P 1'
#
loop_
_entity.id
_entity.type
_entity.pdbx_description
1 polymer ?
#
loop_
_entity_poly.entity_id
_entity_poly.type
_entity_poly.pdbx_seq_one_letter_code
_entity_poly.pdbx_strand_id
1 'polypeptide(L)'
;MAARIDLLIRHPATADGTLLVFLSAQGSQNAFVVPYPAKLQALQQGWRQRFLRHHDPAFNWGDGAAAVGSWSERLLQGLDQWLTQPQWQPLQTLLKQQPDVPLALRIEGPGDGLATLPWQALRLQRPIFRVESQAPVALSKQPRIRARKPRIVLLVGSEQGLILNPEVGRLMQLKKDRRIDLRLLRGPSSSAPALRSALAEPAGWDALLYLGHSSSGPDGGLLHLGDGSQLSGMALEKDWALAARQGLRLLLFNSCSGLPLAQQAVRAGLDWTVCFLESVPAKAAAIAFEAMLQSMEAGSDLIAAITAARTTLESSPDCEGCALLLTAVAASGAAPFRLPLRRRRQFWLRLAHSNRRQAIALGLFMVVACVMELTAHINPVSNYLLNRRLQLQRSWRLATGQVKLAAKKQLPAISVLLLDPNSTIPALGAKPEADHTSWLALAAVLQRTPVDQVPLVGLDIFFDRNRPGDRELADVIANQSKRLVVGGLVGPDDDQSQLGSMGNWFRHSSLAVAGLQLKSLGVGTPAGAGRLKPIPVYLYRPITDDNFAGALANPGNRWLPADRVIDWSINWADQIRLVEPADLPRLRTPLLLVGTSGRRSDQAVDLFTAPATIKDALQDGEKLLWTDSANEVPGVLVQAVLIQSLNSGHWLTPISLALCTLSAGGLGILLAALLEKRQHRWVVIALLSAVSCPLSFSLAVTQLVLLPLLLPLLALTATTFSRDD
;
A
#
# COMPACT_ATOMS: atom_id res chain seq x y z
N MET A 1 28.25 -2.67 12.89
CA MET A 1 28.05 -1.90 14.14
C MET A 1 27.36 -0.62 13.75
N ALA A 2 26.38 -0.14 14.53
CA ALA A 2 25.84 1.20 14.29
C ALA A 2 26.94 2.23 14.53
N ALA A 3 26.98 3.29 13.72
CA ALA A 3 27.96 4.37 13.86
C ALA A 3 27.75 5.02 15.25
N ARG A 4 28.83 5.22 15.98
CA ARG A 4 28.85 5.90 17.28
C ARG A 4 30.19 6.62 17.46
N ILE A 5 30.20 7.62 18.34
CA ILE A 5 31.40 8.31 18.78
C ILE A 5 31.76 7.76 20.17
N ASP A 6 32.93 7.19 20.33
CA ASP A 6 33.43 6.70 21.61
C ASP A 6 34.32 7.79 22.27
N LEU A 7 33.95 8.25 23.45
CA LEU A 7 34.68 9.22 24.27
C LEU A 7 35.14 8.55 25.56
N LEU A 8 36.42 8.34 25.72
CA LEU A 8 37.02 7.86 26.96
C LEU A 8 37.72 9.03 27.67
N ILE A 9 37.33 9.26 28.92
CA ILE A 9 37.97 10.21 29.82
C ILE A 9 38.65 9.40 30.90
N ARG A 10 39.96 9.51 31.01
CA ARG A 10 40.76 8.83 32.04
C ARG A 10 41.38 9.84 32.96
N HIS A 11 41.13 9.66 34.26
CA HIS A 11 41.82 10.41 35.30
C HIS A 11 43.04 9.61 35.78
N PRO A 12 44.28 10.06 35.50
CA PRO A 12 45.47 9.37 35.96
C PRO A 12 45.60 9.45 37.49
N ALA A 13 46.17 8.43 38.08
CA ALA A 13 46.36 8.37 39.54
C ALA A 13 47.38 9.39 40.07
N THR A 14 48.19 10.01 39.21
CA THR A 14 49.15 11.05 39.52
C THR A 14 48.54 12.43 39.41
N ALA A 15 48.58 13.22 40.49
CA ALA A 15 47.73 14.35 40.80
C ALA A 15 48.01 15.68 40.07
N ASP A 16 48.27 15.68 38.78
CA ASP A 16 48.57 16.94 38.07
C ASP A 16 47.32 17.73 37.59
N GLY A 17 46.15 17.36 38.08
CA GLY A 17 44.90 18.07 37.73
C GLY A 17 44.53 18.03 36.24
N THR A 18 45.01 17.02 35.50
CA THR A 18 44.74 16.83 34.09
C THR A 18 44.04 15.52 33.82
N LEU A 19 43.22 15.49 32.77
CA LEU A 19 42.51 14.32 32.27
C LEU A 19 43.02 13.93 30.89
N LEU A 20 43.22 12.65 30.66
CA LEU A 20 43.50 12.11 29.35
C LEU A 20 42.17 11.78 28.65
N VAL A 21 41.98 12.32 27.45
CA VAL A 21 40.80 12.12 26.66
C VAL A 21 41.16 11.38 25.38
N PHE A 22 40.46 10.28 25.14
CA PHE A 22 40.58 9.50 23.89
C PHE A 22 39.26 9.56 23.17
N LEU A 23 39.31 9.94 21.90
CA LEU A 23 38.17 10.11 21.05
C LEU A 23 38.31 9.17 19.85
N SER A 24 37.31 8.31 19.59
CA SER A 24 37.32 7.38 18.48
C SER A 24 36.00 7.43 17.72
N ALA A 25 36.08 7.56 16.38
CA ALA A 25 34.96 7.50 15.50
C ALA A 25 35.37 7.01 14.11
N GLN A 26 34.67 6.05 13.55
CA GLN A 26 34.84 5.56 12.16
C GLN A 26 36.29 5.25 11.75
N GLY A 27 37.10 4.71 12.66
CA GLY A 27 38.49 4.35 12.40
C GLY A 27 39.51 5.49 12.67
N SER A 28 39.04 6.69 12.97
CA SER A 28 39.90 7.80 13.45
C SER A 28 40.01 7.74 14.96
N GLN A 29 41.23 7.92 15.48
CA GLN A 29 41.52 8.01 16.92
C GLN A 29 42.31 9.27 17.18
N ASN A 30 41.85 10.06 18.16
CA ASN A 30 42.51 11.26 18.66
C ASN A 30 42.72 11.13 20.17
N ALA A 31 43.85 11.59 20.68
CA ALA A 31 44.10 11.68 22.10
C ALA A 31 44.55 13.12 22.46
N PHE A 32 44.02 13.68 23.55
CA PHE A 32 44.34 15.03 23.97
C PHE A 32 44.18 15.15 25.54
N VAL A 33 44.66 16.22 26.08
CA VAL A 33 44.65 16.47 27.53
C VAL A 33 43.76 17.66 27.84
N VAL A 34 42.95 17.54 28.88
CA VAL A 34 42.08 18.62 29.35
C VAL A 34 42.27 18.84 30.85
N PRO A 35 42.12 20.08 31.36
CA PRO A 35 42.24 20.33 32.80
C PRO A 35 41.07 19.70 33.55
N TYR A 36 41.34 19.23 34.77
CA TYR A 36 40.33 18.70 35.67
C TYR A 36 39.33 19.80 36.08
N PRO A 37 38.00 19.57 35.99
CA PRO A 37 37.03 20.63 36.23
C PRO A 37 36.63 20.78 37.71
N ALA A 38 37.56 21.20 38.56
CA ALA A 38 37.35 21.35 40.02
C ALA A 38 36.11 22.22 40.36
N LYS A 39 35.88 23.30 39.61
CA LYS A 39 34.69 24.16 39.76
C LYS A 39 33.39 23.44 39.47
N LEU A 40 33.40 22.56 38.47
CA LEU A 40 32.23 21.77 38.09
C LEU A 40 31.90 20.72 39.16
N GLN A 41 32.90 20.12 39.77
CA GLN A 41 32.71 19.23 40.92
C GLN A 41 32.06 19.92 42.11
N ALA A 42 32.50 21.15 42.43
CA ALA A 42 31.86 21.95 43.48
C ALA A 42 30.39 22.30 43.14
N LEU A 43 30.12 22.65 41.89
CA LEU A 43 28.74 22.87 41.41
C LEU A 43 27.87 21.61 41.54
N GLN A 44 28.40 20.45 41.18
CA GLN A 44 27.71 19.17 41.31
C GLN A 44 27.38 18.83 42.77
N GLN A 45 28.35 19.01 43.69
CA GLN A 45 28.13 18.77 45.10
C GLN A 45 27.06 19.72 45.66
N GLY A 46 27.13 21.01 45.30
CA GLY A 46 26.14 21.99 45.68
C GLY A 46 24.73 21.68 45.14
N TRP A 47 24.63 21.27 43.89
CA TRP A 47 23.39 20.81 43.28
C TRP A 47 22.84 19.55 43.98
N ARG A 48 23.69 18.54 44.19
CA ARG A 48 23.32 17.28 44.83
C ARG A 48 22.75 17.48 46.23
N GLN A 49 23.38 18.33 47.03
CA GLN A 49 22.89 18.64 48.37
C GLN A 49 21.50 19.27 48.39
N ARG A 50 21.24 20.20 47.43
CA ARG A 50 19.93 20.86 47.30
C ARG A 50 18.88 19.90 46.75
N PHE A 51 19.23 19.10 45.74
CA PHE A 51 18.38 18.07 45.19
C PHE A 51 17.91 17.08 46.26
N LEU A 52 18.85 16.52 47.04
CA LEU A 52 18.52 15.57 48.09
C LEU A 52 17.65 16.20 49.18
N ARG A 53 17.96 17.42 49.62
CA ARG A 53 17.11 18.14 50.60
C ARG A 53 15.70 18.42 50.07
N HIS A 54 15.56 18.81 48.84
CA HIS A 54 14.26 19.12 48.23
C HIS A 54 13.36 17.90 48.18
N HIS A 55 13.94 16.75 47.87
CA HIS A 55 13.19 15.51 47.66
C HIS A 55 13.14 14.59 48.90
N ASP A 56 13.78 14.97 50.03
CA ASP A 56 13.72 14.22 51.27
C ASP A 56 12.53 14.68 52.14
N PRO A 57 11.57 13.78 52.42
CA PRO A 57 10.39 14.10 53.22
C PRO A 57 10.71 14.59 54.62
N ALA A 58 11.90 14.25 55.14
CA ALA A 58 12.36 14.68 56.47
C ALA A 58 12.82 16.16 56.53
N PHE A 59 13.10 16.74 55.35
CA PHE A 59 13.56 18.16 55.26
C PHE A 59 12.50 19.05 54.64
N ASN A 60 11.41 19.31 55.38
CA ASN A 60 10.33 20.21 54.97
C ASN A 60 10.73 21.70 54.84
N TRP A 61 11.98 22.03 55.04
CA TRP A 61 12.55 23.37 55.03
C TRP A 61 13.49 23.60 53.84
N GLY A 62 13.33 22.80 52.81
CA GLY A 62 14.22 22.78 51.65
C GLY A 62 14.11 24.00 50.74
N ASP A 63 15.18 24.23 50.02
CA ASP A 63 15.20 25.14 48.87
C ASP A 63 14.03 24.75 47.93
N GLY A 64 13.19 25.70 47.57
CA GLY A 64 12.03 25.42 46.73
C GLY A 64 12.42 24.83 45.35
N ALA A 65 11.46 24.25 44.64
CA ALA A 65 11.64 23.70 43.29
C ALA A 65 12.42 24.62 42.35
N ALA A 66 12.18 25.94 42.44
CA ALA A 66 12.91 26.97 41.71
C ALA A 66 14.43 26.97 41.99
N ALA A 67 14.85 26.69 43.26
CA ALA A 67 16.25 26.61 43.58
C ALA A 67 16.93 25.38 42.98
N VAL A 68 16.27 24.22 42.99
CA VAL A 68 16.76 23.00 42.32
C VAL A 68 16.87 23.23 40.84
N GLY A 69 15.86 23.83 40.19
CA GLY A 69 15.86 24.20 38.77
C GLY A 69 17.04 25.11 38.41
N SER A 70 17.23 26.20 39.16
CA SER A 70 18.36 27.14 38.95
C SER A 70 19.72 26.47 39.09
N TRP A 71 19.90 25.59 40.07
CA TRP A 71 21.15 24.85 40.24
C TRP A 71 21.36 23.78 39.16
N SER A 72 20.31 23.16 38.68
CA SER A 72 20.35 22.25 37.54
C SER A 72 20.86 22.95 36.27
N GLU A 73 20.35 24.15 36.02
CA GLU A 73 20.84 24.97 34.90
C GLU A 73 22.30 25.38 35.06
N ARG A 74 22.69 25.85 36.25
CA ARG A 74 24.11 26.20 36.52
C ARG A 74 25.03 25.01 36.31
N LEU A 75 24.64 23.82 36.76
CA LEU A 75 25.42 22.61 36.57
C LEU A 75 25.57 22.25 35.09
N LEU A 76 24.49 22.29 34.32
CA LEU A 76 24.51 22.03 32.87
C LEU A 76 25.31 23.11 32.13
N GLN A 77 25.15 24.38 32.46
CA GLN A 77 25.94 25.48 31.89
C GLN A 77 27.42 25.32 32.21
N GLY A 78 27.77 24.96 33.47
CA GLY A 78 29.15 24.70 33.82
C GLY A 78 29.77 23.54 33.07
N LEU A 79 28.99 22.45 32.82
CA LEU A 79 29.44 21.31 32.03
C LEU A 79 29.60 21.68 30.56
N ASP A 80 28.67 22.45 30.00
CA ASP A 80 28.76 22.95 28.64
C ASP A 80 29.94 23.90 28.44
N GLN A 81 30.13 24.87 29.34
CA GLN A 81 31.30 25.77 29.34
C GLN A 81 32.62 25.02 29.42
N TRP A 82 32.69 23.95 30.18
CA TRP A 82 33.91 23.12 30.23
C TRP A 82 34.16 22.41 28.91
N LEU A 83 33.12 21.86 28.25
CA LEU A 83 33.22 21.19 26.95
C LEU A 83 33.43 22.17 25.79
N THR A 84 33.17 23.45 25.98
CA THR A 84 33.41 24.50 24.94
C THR A 84 34.83 25.11 25.05
N GLN A 85 35.64 24.72 26.03
CA GLN A 85 37.04 25.15 26.11
C GLN A 85 37.85 24.70 24.88
N PRO A 86 38.90 25.46 24.48
CA PRO A 86 39.72 25.14 23.30
C PRO A 86 40.27 23.71 23.27
N GLN A 87 40.59 23.15 24.44
CA GLN A 87 41.13 21.80 24.60
C GLN A 87 40.14 20.72 24.07
N TRP A 88 38.82 21.01 24.07
CA TRP A 88 37.79 20.11 23.57
C TRP A 88 37.50 20.26 22.08
N GLN A 89 38.28 21.11 21.37
CA GLN A 89 38.08 21.33 19.94
C GLN A 89 38.00 20.04 19.08
N PRO A 90 38.78 18.98 19.32
CA PRO A 90 38.64 17.74 18.57
C PRO A 90 37.28 17.10 18.73
N LEU A 91 36.73 17.10 19.96
CA LEU A 91 35.37 16.59 20.17
C LEU A 91 34.31 17.47 19.52
N GLN A 92 34.41 18.79 19.67
CA GLN A 92 33.44 19.73 19.07
C GLN A 92 33.42 19.61 17.55
N THR A 93 34.57 19.47 16.90
CA THR A 93 34.67 19.29 15.45
C THR A 93 33.98 18.01 15.01
N LEU A 94 34.25 16.90 15.70
CA LEU A 94 33.63 15.62 15.39
C LEU A 94 32.12 15.63 15.61
N LEU A 95 31.66 16.27 16.68
CA LEU A 95 30.24 16.43 16.98
C LEU A 95 29.50 17.22 15.87
N LYS A 96 30.13 18.25 15.31
CA LYS A 96 29.59 19.02 14.17
C LYS A 96 29.55 18.24 12.89
N GLN A 97 30.57 17.42 12.63
CA GLN A 97 30.67 16.60 11.41
C GLN A 97 29.65 15.44 11.41
N GLN A 98 29.25 14.95 12.57
CA GLN A 98 28.37 13.80 12.73
C GLN A 98 27.20 14.12 13.70
N PRO A 99 26.21 14.94 13.28
CA PRO A 99 25.18 15.47 14.18
C PRO A 99 24.26 14.41 14.76
N ASP A 100 23.97 13.33 14.05
CA ASP A 100 22.97 12.30 14.43
C ASP A 100 23.58 11.07 15.12
N VAL A 101 24.91 11.03 15.27
CA VAL A 101 25.60 9.85 15.79
C VAL A 101 25.62 9.89 17.32
N PRO A 102 25.19 8.82 18.04
CA PRO A 102 25.19 8.79 19.50
C PRO A 102 26.60 8.84 20.09
N LEU A 103 26.72 9.49 21.27
CA LEU A 103 27.96 9.57 22.01
C LEU A 103 27.99 8.50 23.10
N ALA A 104 28.97 7.61 23.01
CA ALA A 104 29.28 6.59 24.01
C ALA A 104 30.39 7.09 24.94
N LEU A 105 30.04 7.33 26.21
CA LEU A 105 30.93 7.92 27.19
C LEU A 105 31.48 6.84 28.12
N ARG A 106 32.78 6.83 28.28
CA ARG A 106 33.51 5.98 29.24
C ARG A 106 34.35 6.83 30.14
N ILE A 107 34.27 6.61 31.44
CA ILE A 107 35.04 7.35 32.47
C ILE A 107 35.82 6.33 33.31
N GLU A 108 37.12 6.50 33.36
CA GLU A 108 38.06 5.66 34.11
C GLU A 108 38.87 6.53 35.09
N GLY A 109 38.97 6.11 36.35
CA GLY A 109 39.76 6.77 37.37
C GLY A 109 39.25 6.56 38.78
N PRO A 110 40.02 6.94 39.81
CA PRO A 110 39.66 6.71 41.18
C PRO A 110 38.57 7.69 41.66
N GLY A 111 37.47 7.14 42.15
CA GLY A 111 36.52 7.79 43.08
C GLY A 111 35.81 9.08 42.65
N ASP A 112 35.64 9.33 41.36
CA ASP A 112 35.46 10.69 40.90
C ASP A 112 34.03 11.14 40.68
N GLY A 113 33.73 12.35 41.10
CA GLY A 113 32.57 13.13 40.79
C GLY A 113 32.27 13.21 39.29
N LEU A 114 33.29 13.01 38.42
CA LEU A 114 33.10 12.94 36.95
C LEU A 114 32.13 11.83 36.52
N ALA A 115 32.21 10.67 37.20
CA ALA A 115 31.30 9.55 36.88
C ALA A 115 29.84 9.83 37.24
N THR A 116 29.57 10.73 38.15
CA THR A 116 28.22 11.10 38.60
C THR A 116 27.70 12.38 37.96
N LEU A 117 28.49 13.07 37.12
CA LEU A 117 28.02 14.22 36.35
C LEU A 117 26.89 13.81 35.40
N PRO A 118 25.90 14.68 35.15
CA PRO A 118 24.75 14.36 34.29
C PRO A 118 25.08 14.52 32.78
N TRP A 119 26.10 13.84 32.32
CA TRP A 119 26.55 13.88 30.92
C TRP A 119 25.42 13.68 29.90
N GLN A 120 24.50 12.79 30.23
CA GLN A 120 23.36 12.45 29.40
C GLN A 120 22.36 13.59 29.24
N ALA A 121 22.40 14.59 30.11
CA ALA A 121 21.50 15.75 30.04
C ALA A 121 22.10 16.92 29.24
N LEU A 122 23.31 16.78 28.71
CA LEU A 122 23.91 17.77 27.84
C LEU A 122 23.01 17.99 26.58
N ARG A 123 22.82 19.28 26.26
CA ARG A 123 21.98 19.72 25.12
C ARG A 123 22.68 19.54 23.77
N LEU A 124 23.32 18.41 23.53
CA LEU A 124 24.09 18.13 22.30
C LEU A 124 23.23 17.67 21.13
N GLN A 125 21.91 17.70 21.24
CA GLN A 125 20.94 17.22 20.21
C GLN A 125 21.16 15.77 19.77
N ARG A 126 21.85 14.97 20.58
CA ARG A 126 22.18 13.56 20.31
C ARG A 126 22.05 12.71 21.58
N PRO A 127 21.77 11.41 21.44
CA PRO A 127 21.76 10.50 22.58
C PRO A 127 23.15 10.33 23.17
N ILE A 128 23.25 10.40 24.51
CA ILE A 128 24.46 10.13 25.28
C ILE A 128 24.16 8.96 26.20
N PHE A 129 25.03 7.96 26.22
CA PHE A 129 24.97 6.83 27.12
C PHE A 129 26.36 6.45 27.62
N ARG A 130 26.43 5.78 28.77
CA ARG A 130 27.69 5.32 29.34
C ARG A 130 28.10 3.99 28.80
N VAL A 131 29.41 3.74 28.68
CA VAL A 131 29.95 2.46 28.22
C VAL A 131 30.92 1.93 29.27
N GLU A 132 30.74 0.66 29.63
CA GLU A 132 31.64 -0.04 30.55
C GLU A 132 32.73 -0.79 29.78
N SER A 133 33.98 -0.74 30.28
CA SER A 133 35.19 -1.15 29.56
C SER A 133 35.46 -2.65 29.58
N GLN A 134 35.05 -3.30 30.63
CA GLN A 134 35.41 -4.71 30.86
C GLN A 134 34.22 -5.63 30.65
N ALA A 135 33.54 -5.51 29.49
CA ALA A 135 32.70 -6.63 29.09
C ALA A 135 33.62 -7.81 28.74
N PRO A 136 33.45 -8.98 29.34
CA PRO A 136 34.19 -10.16 28.88
C PRO A 136 33.94 -10.34 27.39
N VAL A 137 35.01 -10.76 26.68
CA VAL A 137 35.00 -11.09 25.24
C VAL A 137 33.68 -11.74 24.89
N ALA A 138 33.03 -11.24 23.87
CA ALA A 138 31.70 -11.60 23.39
C ALA A 138 31.37 -13.05 23.67
N LEU A 139 30.63 -13.31 24.77
CA LEU A 139 30.03 -14.59 24.99
C LEU A 139 29.10 -14.86 23.81
N SER A 140 29.32 -15.95 23.08
CA SER A 140 28.47 -16.37 21.99
C SER A 140 27.03 -16.43 22.48
N LYS A 141 26.28 -15.38 22.23
CA LYS A 141 24.87 -15.30 22.58
C LYS A 141 24.09 -16.21 21.64
N GLN A 142 23.38 -17.17 22.18
CA GLN A 142 22.54 -18.03 21.35
C GLN A 142 21.56 -17.17 20.55
N PRO A 143 21.47 -17.32 19.20
CA PRO A 143 20.53 -16.56 18.40
C PRO A 143 19.10 -16.97 18.80
N ARG A 144 18.36 -16.02 19.36
CA ARG A 144 16.95 -16.26 19.72
C ARG A 144 16.09 -16.28 18.47
N ILE A 145 15.17 -17.24 18.42
CA ILE A 145 14.14 -17.34 17.40
C ILE A 145 13.25 -16.07 17.50
N ARG A 146 13.34 -15.18 16.51
CA ARG A 146 12.65 -13.88 16.46
C ARG A 146 11.12 -13.90 16.51
N ALA A 147 10.49 -15.08 16.55
CA ALA A 147 9.04 -15.24 16.53
C ALA A 147 8.38 -15.28 17.92
N ARG A 148 9.15 -15.14 18.99
CA ARG A 148 8.70 -15.32 20.37
C ARG A 148 8.26 -13.98 20.99
N LYS A 149 7.28 -14.04 21.89
CA LYS A 149 6.93 -12.89 22.75
C LYS A 149 8.12 -12.51 23.61
N PRO A 150 8.33 -11.20 23.90
CA PRO A 150 9.36 -10.80 24.87
C PRO A 150 9.07 -11.42 26.22
N ARG A 151 10.09 -12.00 26.82
CA ARG A 151 10.06 -12.59 28.15
C ARG A 151 10.70 -11.67 29.16
N ILE A 152 9.95 -11.31 30.17
CA ILE A 152 10.36 -10.34 31.19
C ILE A 152 10.25 -10.95 32.58
N VAL A 153 11.30 -10.86 33.36
CA VAL A 153 11.25 -11.05 34.81
C VAL A 153 10.97 -9.72 35.45
N LEU A 154 9.95 -9.63 36.29
CA LEU A 154 9.66 -8.50 37.13
C LEU A 154 9.98 -8.90 38.58
N LEU A 155 11.03 -8.32 39.12
CA LEU A 155 11.44 -8.48 40.53
C LEU A 155 10.98 -7.24 41.31
N VAL A 156 10.02 -7.43 42.19
CA VAL A 156 9.55 -6.39 43.13
C VAL A 156 10.26 -6.61 44.44
N GLY A 157 11.14 -5.67 44.78
CA GLY A 157 11.88 -5.70 46.02
C GLY A 157 11.06 -5.26 47.22
N SER A 158 11.73 -4.74 48.26
CA SER A 158 11.05 -4.16 49.44
C SER A 158 10.15 -3.02 49.00
N GLU A 159 8.88 -3.08 49.37
CA GLU A 159 7.83 -2.10 49.08
C GLU A 159 7.63 -1.09 50.20
N GLN A 160 8.49 -1.09 51.22
CA GLN A 160 8.34 -0.21 52.37
C GLN A 160 8.35 1.28 51.96
N GLY A 161 7.23 1.97 52.14
CA GLY A 161 7.07 3.37 51.75
C GLY A 161 6.91 3.61 50.23
N LEU A 162 6.78 2.56 49.42
CA LEU A 162 6.60 2.64 47.94
C LEU A 162 5.22 2.18 47.49
N ILE A 163 4.67 2.85 46.49
CA ILE A 163 3.43 2.43 45.82
C ILE A 163 3.79 1.94 44.42
N LEU A 164 4.07 0.64 44.27
CA LEU A 164 4.53 0.01 43.00
C LEU A 164 3.38 -0.65 42.22
N ASN A 165 2.14 -0.57 42.71
CA ASN A 165 1.00 -1.18 42.04
C ASN A 165 0.73 -0.65 40.64
N PRO A 166 0.90 0.63 40.27
CA PRO A 166 0.71 1.13 38.92
C PRO A 166 1.63 0.44 37.90
N GLU A 167 2.96 0.37 38.21
CA GLU A 167 3.96 -0.22 37.33
C GLU A 167 3.75 -1.72 37.16
N VAL A 168 3.50 -2.42 38.30
CA VAL A 168 3.17 -3.85 38.27
C VAL A 168 1.89 -4.08 37.47
N GLY A 169 0.85 -3.28 37.71
CA GLY A 169 -0.43 -3.35 37.02
C GLY A 169 -0.28 -3.16 35.50
N ARG A 170 0.57 -2.23 35.09
CA ARG A 170 0.85 -1.97 33.68
C ARG A 170 1.49 -3.18 32.97
N LEU A 171 2.46 -3.81 33.58
CA LEU A 171 3.09 -5.03 33.03
C LEU A 171 2.13 -6.23 33.06
N MET A 172 1.31 -6.35 34.09
CA MET A 172 0.28 -7.39 34.17
C MET A 172 -0.78 -7.23 33.07
N GLN A 173 -1.14 -5.97 32.74
CA GLN A 173 -2.01 -5.70 31.60
C GLN A 173 -1.39 -6.16 30.27
N LEU A 174 -0.10 -5.87 30.05
CA LEU A 174 0.61 -6.36 28.87
C LEU A 174 0.65 -7.89 28.79
N LYS A 175 0.78 -8.58 29.94
CA LYS A 175 0.69 -10.05 30.01
C LYS A 175 -0.72 -10.53 29.65
N LYS A 176 -1.78 -9.89 30.20
CA LYS A 176 -3.19 -10.19 29.90
C LYS A 176 -3.48 -10.00 28.42
N ASP A 177 -2.95 -8.96 27.81
CA ASP A 177 -3.05 -8.67 26.38
C ASP A 177 -2.20 -9.61 25.51
N ARG A 178 -1.55 -10.62 26.12
CA ARG A 178 -0.65 -11.58 25.49
C ARG A 178 0.50 -10.95 24.70
N ARG A 179 0.93 -9.74 25.09
CA ARG A 179 2.00 -9.00 24.44
C ARG A 179 3.37 -9.40 24.95
N ILE A 180 3.46 -9.77 26.20
CA ILE A 180 4.68 -10.24 26.88
C ILE A 180 4.44 -11.57 27.58
N ASP A 181 5.52 -12.29 27.86
CA ASP A 181 5.59 -13.38 28.85
C ASP A 181 6.24 -12.84 30.11
N LEU A 182 5.48 -12.75 31.20
CA LEU A 182 5.90 -12.10 32.43
C LEU A 182 5.97 -13.09 33.59
N ARG A 183 7.15 -13.21 34.22
CA ARG A 183 7.36 -13.85 35.52
C ARG A 183 7.46 -12.78 36.59
N LEU A 184 6.49 -12.73 37.50
CA LEU A 184 6.45 -11.83 38.61
C LEU A 184 7.04 -12.50 39.89
N LEU A 185 8.03 -11.87 40.49
CA LEU A 185 8.58 -12.21 41.80
C LEU A 185 8.26 -11.06 42.75
N ARG A 186 7.35 -11.26 43.71
CA ARG A 186 6.85 -10.21 44.62
C ARG A 186 6.60 -10.79 46.03
N GLY A 187 6.81 -10.01 47.08
CA GLY A 187 6.65 -10.43 48.44
C GLY A 187 7.57 -11.63 48.79
N PRO A 188 7.08 -12.68 49.44
CA PRO A 188 7.93 -13.83 49.81
C PRO A 188 8.56 -14.55 48.59
N SER A 189 7.99 -14.43 47.39
CA SER A 189 8.60 -14.98 46.17
C SER A 189 9.72 -14.10 45.60
N SER A 190 9.88 -12.88 46.10
CA SER A 190 10.99 -11.99 45.78
C SER A 190 12.17 -12.32 46.71
N SER A 191 12.81 -13.44 46.48
CA SER A 191 13.94 -13.97 47.25
C SER A 191 15.14 -14.28 46.36
N ALA A 192 16.35 -14.34 46.95
CA ALA A 192 17.57 -14.66 46.22
C ALA A 192 17.50 -16.04 45.49
N PRO A 193 17.01 -17.13 46.12
CA PRO A 193 16.87 -18.40 45.45
C PRO A 193 15.87 -18.36 44.27
N ALA A 194 14.74 -17.65 44.44
CA ALA A 194 13.73 -17.55 43.38
C ALA A 194 14.25 -16.73 42.17
N LEU A 195 15.00 -15.64 42.43
CA LEU A 195 15.65 -14.86 41.36
C LEU A 195 16.68 -15.70 40.61
N ARG A 196 17.59 -16.41 41.33
CA ARG A 196 18.58 -17.30 40.70
C ARG A 196 17.93 -18.38 39.88
N SER A 197 16.86 -19.02 40.38
CA SER A 197 16.09 -19.99 39.63
C SER A 197 15.48 -19.38 38.33
N ALA A 198 14.97 -18.17 38.41
CA ALA A 198 14.45 -17.48 37.21
C ALA A 198 15.56 -17.17 36.21
N LEU A 199 16.70 -16.65 36.66
CA LEU A 199 17.84 -16.29 35.81
C LEU A 199 18.49 -17.52 35.15
N ALA A 200 18.45 -18.68 35.81
CA ALA A 200 18.98 -19.95 35.28
C ALA A 200 18.07 -20.65 34.29
N GLU A 201 16.87 -20.14 34.01
CA GLU A 201 15.90 -20.77 33.12
C GLU A 201 16.44 -20.88 31.68
N PRO A 202 16.58 -22.09 31.10
CA PRO A 202 17.22 -22.29 29.77
C PRO A 202 16.51 -21.57 28.63
N ALA A 203 15.20 -21.35 28.76
CA ALA A 203 14.43 -20.59 27.79
C ALA A 203 14.85 -19.11 27.72
N GLY A 204 15.59 -18.62 28.71
CA GLY A 204 16.15 -17.28 28.82
C GLY A 204 15.10 -16.16 28.86
N TRP A 205 15.55 -14.95 29.14
CA TRP A 205 14.75 -13.75 29.28
C TRP A 205 15.26 -12.64 28.36
N ASP A 206 14.41 -11.67 27.97
CA ASP A 206 14.83 -10.51 27.21
C ASP A 206 15.18 -9.33 28.11
N ALA A 207 14.45 -9.18 29.22
CA ALA A 207 14.65 -8.15 30.20
C ALA A 207 14.39 -8.62 31.62
N LEU A 208 15.14 -8.05 32.59
CA LEU A 208 14.86 -8.08 34.02
C LEU A 208 14.54 -6.66 34.46
N LEU A 209 13.39 -6.46 35.06
CA LEU A 209 12.97 -5.19 35.65
C LEU A 209 12.93 -5.33 37.14
N TYR A 210 13.65 -4.46 37.85
CA TYR A 210 13.66 -4.36 39.31
C TYR A 210 12.92 -3.11 39.75
N LEU A 211 11.93 -3.27 40.62
CA LEU A 211 11.18 -2.18 41.27
C LEU A 211 11.37 -2.32 42.78
N GLY A 212 11.91 -1.33 43.43
CA GLY A 212 12.13 -1.39 44.88
C GLY A 212 13.29 -0.54 45.35
N HIS A 213 13.70 -0.75 46.60
CA HIS A 213 14.85 -0.05 47.19
C HIS A 213 16.18 -0.68 46.78
N SER A 214 17.15 0.15 46.46
CA SER A 214 18.55 -0.25 46.36
C SER A 214 19.44 0.76 47.08
N SER A 215 20.59 0.31 47.50
CA SER A 215 21.59 1.16 48.21
C SER A 215 22.98 0.86 47.67
N SER A 216 23.88 1.83 47.85
CA SER A 216 25.33 1.65 47.59
C SER A 216 26.00 1.09 48.85
N GLY A 217 26.85 0.08 48.68
CA GLY A 217 27.62 -0.53 49.76
C GLY A 217 29.10 -0.64 49.39
N PRO A 218 29.95 -1.07 50.34
CA PRO A 218 31.39 -1.26 50.09
C PRO A 218 31.68 -2.24 48.95
N ASP A 219 30.79 -3.25 48.78
CA ASP A 219 30.89 -4.30 47.78
C ASP A 219 30.07 -3.96 46.50
N GLY A 220 29.83 -2.69 46.22
CA GLY A 220 29.03 -2.21 45.09
C GLY A 220 27.58 -1.91 45.49
N GLY A 221 26.62 -2.25 44.66
CA GLY A 221 25.20 -2.01 44.92
C GLY A 221 24.50 -3.17 45.62
N LEU A 222 23.50 -2.85 46.44
CA LEU A 222 22.65 -3.82 47.15
C LEU A 222 21.18 -3.70 46.67
N LEU A 223 20.54 -4.82 46.38
CA LEU A 223 19.12 -4.93 46.14
C LEU A 223 18.40 -5.35 47.41
N HIS A 224 17.33 -4.65 47.78
CA HIS A 224 16.51 -5.02 48.95
C HIS A 224 15.32 -5.85 48.41
N LEU A 225 15.31 -7.14 48.75
CA LEU A 225 14.31 -8.09 48.21
C LEU A 225 13.00 -8.03 49.03
N GLY A 226 11.93 -8.57 48.45
CA GLY A 226 10.59 -8.56 49.05
C GLY A 226 10.42 -9.50 50.24
N ASP A 227 11.33 -10.47 50.40
CA ASP A 227 11.42 -11.35 51.59
C ASP A 227 12.18 -10.71 52.77
N GLY A 228 12.65 -9.46 52.61
CA GLY A 228 13.44 -8.71 53.61
C GLY A 228 14.95 -8.97 53.49
N SER A 229 15.43 -9.88 52.69
CA SER A 229 16.84 -10.12 52.45
C SER A 229 17.47 -9.07 51.55
N GLN A 230 18.81 -8.96 51.61
CA GLN A 230 19.61 -8.11 50.75
C GLN A 230 20.51 -8.94 49.86
N LEU A 231 20.72 -8.49 48.62
CA LEU A 231 21.52 -9.20 47.66
C LEU A 231 22.46 -8.24 46.91
N SER A 232 23.78 -8.49 47.04
CA SER A 232 24.80 -7.65 46.41
C SER A 232 24.92 -7.96 44.90
N GLY A 233 25.31 -6.96 44.14
CA GLY A 233 25.61 -7.13 42.72
C GLY A 233 26.75 -8.13 42.46
N MET A 234 27.75 -8.18 43.34
CA MET A 234 28.84 -9.17 43.28
C MET A 234 28.31 -10.60 43.44
N ALA A 235 27.36 -10.84 44.31
CA ALA A 235 26.76 -12.14 44.53
C ALA A 235 25.90 -12.59 43.33
N LEU A 236 25.46 -11.66 42.47
CA LEU A 236 24.67 -11.92 41.23
C LEU A 236 25.52 -12.02 39.98
N GLU A 237 26.81 -11.76 40.01
CA GLU A 237 27.68 -11.68 38.82
C GLU A 237 27.60 -12.96 37.96
N LYS A 238 27.71 -14.13 38.60
CA LYS A 238 27.63 -15.43 37.92
C LYS A 238 26.23 -15.69 37.34
N ASP A 239 25.17 -15.28 38.03
CA ASP A 239 23.80 -15.44 37.65
C ASP A 239 23.47 -14.51 36.45
N TRP A 240 23.95 -13.26 36.47
CA TRP A 240 23.85 -12.34 35.35
C TRP A 240 24.63 -12.84 34.12
N ALA A 241 25.84 -13.36 34.30
CA ALA A 241 26.64 -13.91 33.22
C ALA A 241 25.93 -15.11 32.56
N LEU A 242 25.32 -15.99 33.37
CA LEU A 242 24.51 -17.11 32.86
C LEU A 242 23.29 -16.61 32.09
N ALA A 243 22.52 -15.71 32.66
CA ALA A 243 21.33 -15.13 32.05
C ALA A 243 21.66 -14.37 30.75
N ALA A 244 22.78 -13.64 30.70
CA ALA A 244 23.27 -12.94 29.50
C ALA A 244 23.58 -13.94 28.36
N ARG A 245 24.21 -15.09 28.66
CA ARG A 245 24.42 -16.17 27.66
C ARG A 245 23.10 -16.72 27.13
N GLN A 246 22.11 -16.86 28.01
CA GLN A 246 20.76 -17.32 27.66
C GLN A 246 19.90 -16.24 26.99
N GLY A 247 20.42 -15.03 26.79
CA GLY A 247 19.82 -13.96 26.01
C GLY A 247 19.21 -12.80 26.80
N LEU A 248 19.46 -12.67 28.10
CA LEU A 248 19.10 -11.46 28.85
C LEU A 248 19.94 -10.28 28.32
N ARG A 249 19.28 -9.23 27.86
CA ARG A 249 19.93 -8.09 27.24
C ARG A 249 19.74 -6.78 28.01
N LEU A 250 18.60 -6.63 28.69
CA LEU A 250 18.24 -5.41 29.40
C LEU A 250 18.02 -5.72 30.86
N LEU A 251 18.65 -4.89 31.75
CA LEU A 251 18.33 -4.80 33.16
C LEU A 251 17.92 -3.38 33.45
N LEU A 252 16.74 -3.17 34.03
CA LEU A 252 16.24 -1.87 34.40
C LEU A 252 16.12 -1.83 35.94
N PHE A 253 16.87 -0.95 36.58
CA PHE A 253 16.79 -0.63 38.00
C PHE A 253 15.90 0.60 38.19
N ASN A 254 14.64 0.40 38.52
CA ASN A 254 13.76 1.47 38.96
C ASN A 254 13.88 1.63 40.47
N SER A 255 15.06 2.06 40.91
CA SER A 255 15.50 2.13 42.29
C SER A 255 16.58 3.21 42.47
N CYS A 256 16.87 3.54 43.69
CA CYS A 256 17.85 4.57 44.06
C CYS A 256 19.30 4.10 43.82
N SER A 257 20.21 5.05 43.47
CA SER A 257 21.67 4.82 43.44
C SER A 257 22.12 3.55 42.69
N GLY A 258 21.55 3.32 41.51
CA GLY A 258 21.72 2.08 40.76
C GLY A 258 22.99 1.96 39.90
N LEU A 259 23.84 3.01 39.84
CA LEU A 259 25.00 3.01 38.95
C LEU A 259 26.01 1.87 39.22
N PRO A 260 26.40 1.55 40.47
CA PRO A 260 27.31 0.45 40.76
C PRO A 260 26.73 -0.91 40.31
N LEU A 261 25.44 -1.14 40.55
CA LEU A 261 24.73 -2.36 40.11
C LEU A 261 24.70 -2.43 38.58
N ALA A 262 24.41 -1.31 37.91
CA ALA A 262 24.36 -1.22 36.47
C ALA A 262 25.71 -1.55 35.81
N GLN A 263 26.79 -1.02 36.35
CA GLN A 263 28.16 -1.30 35.90
C GLN A 263 28.53 -2.78 36.09
N GLN A 264 28.24 -3.34 37.26
CA GLN A 264 28.50 -4.76 37.55
C GLN A 264 27.74 -5.67 36.64
N ALA A 265 26.46 -5.40 36.35
CA ALA A 265 25.65 -6.19 35.46
C ALA A 265 26.21 -6.16 34.02
N VAL A 266 26.65 -4.99 33.53
CA VAL A 266 27.29 -4.88 32.23
C VAL A 266 28.62 -5.63 32.18
N ARG A 267 29.46 -5.54 33.24
CA ARG A 267 30.69 -6.34 33.34
C ARG A 267 30.44 -7.83 33.35
N ALA A 268 29.31 -8.28 33.92
CA ALA A 268 28.88 -9.67 33.88
C ALA A 268 28.37 -10.11 32.50
N GLY A 269 28.24 -9.20 31.51
CA GLY A 269 27.94 -9.51 30.12
C GLY A 269 26.55 -9.10 29.62
N LEU A 270 25.78 -8.30 30.35
CA LEU A 270 24.54 -7.71 29.85
C LEU A 270 24.85 -6.62 28.81
N ASP A 271 23.96 -6.47 27.84
CA ASP A 271 24.10 -5.43 26.79
C ASP A 271 23.79 -4.04 27.33
N TRP A 272 22.70 -3.91 28.11
CA TRP A 272 22.15 -2.64 28.53
C TRP A 272 21.65 -2.71 29.96
N THR A 273 21.93 -1.66 30.73
CA THR A 273 21.32 -1.39 32.02
C THR A 273 20.83 0.04 32.09
N VAL A 274 19.72 0.26 32.78
CA VAL A 274 19.16 1.60 33.04
C VAL A 274 19.03 1.80 34.53
N CYS A 275 19.41 2.96 35.00
CA CYS A 275 19.34 3.30 36.46
C CYS A 275 19.26 4.80 36.67
N PHE A 276 18.95 5.19 37.91
CA PHE A 276 19.17 6.52 38.38
C PHE A 276 20.54 6.62 39.07
N LEU A 277 21.22 7.76 38.93
CA LEU A 277 22.54 8.03 39.54
C LEU A 277 22.45 8.27 41.05
N GLU A 278 21.34 8.83 41.52
CA GLU A 278 21.05 9.17 42.91
C GLU A 278 19.65 8.71 43.30
N SER A 279 19.32 8.90 44.59
CA SER A 279 17.97 8.67 45.10
C SER A 279 16.98 9.66 44.48
N VAL A 280 15.88 9.16 43.94
CA VAL A 280 14.80 9.97 43.37
C VAL A 280 13.46 9.65 44.04
N PRO A 281 12.50 10.60 44.03
CA PRO A 281 11.15 10.32 44.51
C PRO A 281 10.51 9.14 43.80
N ALA A 282 9.71 8.35 44.50
CA ALA A 282 8.96 7.23 43.90
C ALA A 282 8.10 7.67 42.73
N LYS A 283 7.51 8.87 42.79
CA LYS A 283 6.73 9.48 41.72
C LYS A 283 7.56 9.67 40.46
N ALA A 284 8.80 10.17 40.57
CA ALA A 284 9.69 10.35 39.41
C ALA A 284 10.10 9.01 38.78
N ALA A 285 10.39 8.01 39.64
CA ALA A 285 10.69 6.65 39.15
C ALA A 285 9.53 6.03 38.40
N ALA A 286 8.30 6.19 38.90
CA ALA A 286 7.07 5.70 38.22
C ALA A 286 6.83 6.40 36.89
N ILE A 287 6.97 7.73 36.83
CA ILE A 287 6.82 8.53 35.61
C ILE A 287 7.85 8.09 34.54
N ALA A 288 9.12 7.96 34.96
CA ALA A 288 10.18 7.52 34.04
C ALA A 288 9.92 6.11 33.50
N PHE A 289 9.50 5.19 34.36
CA PHE A 289 9.17 3.81 33.97
C PHE A 289 8.04 3.76 32.94
N GLU A 290 6.94 4.46 33.25
CA GLU A 290 5.78 4.48 32.33
C GLU A 290 6.12 5.11 30.98
N ALA A 291 6.83 6.24 30.96
CA ALA A 291 7.24 6.91 29.74
C ALA A 291 8.20 6.04 28.90
N MET A 292 9.18 5.38 29.54
CA MET A 292 10.06 4.42 28.84
C MET A 292 9.26 3.26 28.25
N LEU A 293 8.36 2.68 29.03
CA LEU A 293 7.57 1.53 28.59
C LEU A 293 6.65 1.91 27.43
N GLN A 294 5.97 3.05 27.49
CA GLN A 294 5.12 3.55 26.41
C GLN A 294 5.93 3.79 25.12
N SER A 295 7.10 4.41 25.23
CA SER A 295 7.97 4.64 24.08
C SER A 295 8.46 3.33 23.45
N MET A 296 8.89 2.35 24.26
CA MET A 296 9.27 1.01 23.77
C MET A 296 8.08 0.26 23.18
N GLU A 297 6.88 0.42 23.72
CA GLU A 297 5.66 -0.12 23.14
C GLU A 297 5.34 0.48 21.77
N ALA A 298 5.65 1.74 21.55
CA ALA A 298 5.53 2.42 20.27
C ALA A 298 6.57 1.95 19.24
N GLY A 299 7.57 1.13 19.68
CA GLY A 299 8.59 0.55 18.79
C GLY A 299 9.92 1.30 18.82
N SER A 300 10.07 2.31 19.69
CA SER A 300 11.33 3.02 19.88
C SER A 300 12.39 2.08 20.47
N ASP A 301 13.66 2.39 20.22
CA ASP A 301 14.75 1.72 20.94
C ASP A 301 14.91 2.29 22.36
N LEU A 302 15.73 1.62 23.15
CA LEU A 302 15.94 1.96 24.56
C LEU A 302 16.43 3.41 24.75
N ILE A 303 17.32 3.88 23.89
CA ILE A 303 17.88 5.22 24.01
C ILE A 303 16.83 6.30 23.75
N ALA A 304 16.00 6.10 22.72
CA ALA A 304 14.86 6.99 22.45
C ALA A 304 13.83 6.93 23.59
N ALA A 305 13.62 5.75 24.20
CA ALA A 305 12.72 5.59 25.33
C ALA A 305 13.22 6.34 26.58
N ILE A 306 14.52 6.29 26.85
CA ILE A 306 15.14 7.06 27.93
C ILE A 306 15.04 8.57 27.70
N THR A 307 15.24 9.01 26.45
CA THR A 307 15.09 10.42 26.07
C THR A 307 13.65 10.89 26.30
N ALA A 308 12.65 10.10 25.89
CA ALA A 308 11.24 10.40 26.13
C ALA A 308 10.92 10.47 27.62
N ALA A 309 11.49 9.58 28.46
CA ALA A 309 11.30 9.59 29.89
C ALA A 309 11.92 10.85 30.52
N ARG A 310 13.10 11.28 30.08
CA ARG A 310 13.71 12.55 30.57
C ARG A 310 12.85 13.76 30.24
N THR A 311 12.37 13.87 28.97
CA THR A 311 11.48 14.98 28.61
C THR A 311 10.19 14.98 29.43
N THR A 312 9.64 13.81 29.75
CA THR A 312 8.47 13.70 30.60
C THR A 312 8.79 14.14 32.06
N LEU A 313 9.92 13.74 32.57
CA LEU A 313 10.37 14.17 33.90
C LEU A 313 10.63 15.70 33.99
N GLU A 314 11.22 16.31 32.97
CA GLU A 314 11.46 17.75 32.87
C GLU A 314 10.16 18.56 32.91
N SER A 315 9.10 18.02 32.33
CA SER A 315 7.78 18.66 32.27
C SER A 315 6.86 18.32 33.46
N SER A 316 7.29 17.39 34.33
CA SER A 316 6.44 16.89 35.41
C SER A 316 6.66 17.68 36.70
N PRO A 317 5.59 18.19 37.36
CA PRO A 317 5.73 18.86 38.66
C PRO A 317 6.24 17.88 39.72
N ASP A 318 6.97 18.40 40.70
CA ASP A 318 7.59 17.65 41.78
C ASP A 318 8.69 16.66 41.37
N CYS A 319 9.22 16.83 40.13
CA CYS A 319 10.32 16.01 39.60
C CYS A 319 11.54 16.85 39.20
N GLU A 320 11.69 18.03 39.76
CA GLU A 320 12.75 18.96 39.44
C GLU A 320 14.14 18.33 39.63
N GLY A 321 14.96 18.39 38.57
CA GLY A 321 16.28 17.80 38.53
C GLY A 321 16.35 16.28 38.37
N CYS A 322 15.25 15.54 38.47
CA CYS A 322 15.24 14.07 38.34
C CYS A 322 15.67 13.59 36.94
N ALA A 323 15.35 14.34 35.90
CA ALA A 323 15.76 14.04 34.52
C ALA A 323 17.29 13.98 34.37
N LEU A 324 18.05 14.73 35.16
CA LEU A 324 19.50 14.72 35.15
C LEU A 324 20.11 13.40 35.66
N LEU A 325 19.34 12.60 36.35
CA LEU A 325 19.81 11.39 37.04
C LEU A 325 19.54 10.11 36.26
N LEU A 326 18.56 10.10 35.36
CA LEU A 326 18.23 8.90 34.56
C LEU A 326 19.31 8.64 33.52
N THR A 327 19.95 7.48 33.58
CA THR A 327 21.05 7.11 32.67
C THR A 327 21.00 5.68 32.20
N ALA A 328 21.71 5.40 31.09
CA ALA A 328 21.97 4.04 30.61
C ALA A 328 23.46 3.74 30.66
N VAL A 329 23.78 2.48 30.97
CA VAL A 329 25.11 1.89 30.86
C VAL A 329 25.05 0.75 29.88
N ALA A 330 25.96 0.76 28.90
CA ALA A 330 26.02 -0.24 27.83
C ALA A 330 27.33 -1.02 27.86
N ALA A 331 27.29 -2.26 27.35
CA ALA A 331 28.50 -2.97 27.01
C ALA A 331 29.16 -2.38 25.77
N SER A 332 30.49 -2.48 25.69
CA SER A 332 31.20 -2.10 24.46
C SER A 332 30.73 -2.96 23.31
N GLY A 333 30.14 -2.33 22.26
CA GLY A 333 29.59 -3.04 21.11
C GLY A 333 28.13 -3.52 21.26
N ALA A 334 27.43 -3.11 22.33
CA ALA A 334 26.00 -3.43 22.49
C ALA A 334 25.19 -2.94 21.30
N ALA A 335 24.35 -3.83 20.73
CA ALA A 335 23.40 -3.47 19.71
C ALA A 335 22.21 -2.71 20.32
N PRO A 336 21.54 -1.81 19.59
CA PRO A 336 20.35 -1.13 20.08
C PRO A 336 19.32 -2.15 20.59
N PHE A 337 18.78 -1.88 21.77
CA PHE A 337 17.74 -2.73 22.36
C PHE A 337 16.36 -2.22 21.97
N ARG A 338 15.52 -3.10 21.44
CA ARG A 338 14.10 -2.86 21.20
C ARG A 338 13.28 -3.96 21.83
N LEU A 339 12.18 -3.61 22.44
CA LEU A 339 11.24 -4.58 22.95
C LEU A 339 10.56 -5.28 21.74
N PRO A 340 10.70 -6.62 21.55
CA PRO A 340 10.16 -7.30 20.40
C PRO A 340 8.63 -7.42 20.51
N LEU A 341 7.92 -6.34 20.21
CA LEU A 341 6.46 -6.32 20.24
C LEU A 341 5.87 -7.20 19.14
N ARG A 342 4.67 -7.76 19.40
CA ARG A 342 3.96 -8.62 18.45
C ARG A 342 3.80 -7.89 17.10
N ARG A 343 4.11 -8.59 15.99
CA ARG A 343 3.98 -8.13 14.59
C ARG A 343 2.67 -7.40 14.28
N ARG A 344 1.53 -7.80 14.90
CA ARG A 344 0.20 -7.27 14.60
C ARG A 344 0.07 -5.77 14.95
N ARG A 345 0.64 -5.30 16.05
CA ARG A 345 0.56 -3.88 16.42
C ARG A 345 1.60 -3.04 15.68
N GLN A 346 2.81 -3.55 15.50
CA GLN A 346 3.80 -2.88 14.65
C GLN A 346 3.32 -2.76 13.22
N PHE A 347 2.60 -3.78 12.72
CA PHE A 347 1.95 -3.77 11.43
C PHE A 347 0.92 -2.64 11.31
N TRP A 348 0.00 -2.50 12.28
CA TRP A 348 -1.01 -1.44 12.25
C TRP A 348 -0.41 -0.04 12.44
N LEU A 349 0.63 0.10 13.27
CA LEU A 349 1.37 1.36 13.42
C LEU A 349 2.12 1.71 12.13
N ARG A 350 2.75 0.75 11.47
CA ARG A 350 3.40 0.96 10.15
C ARG A 350 2.38 1.30 9.07
N LEU A 351 1.19 0.74 9.13
CA LEU A 351 0.11 1.07 8.22
C LEU A 351 -0.44 2.49 8.47
N ALA A 352 -0.61 2.86 9.75
CA ALA A 352 -1.06 4.20 10.14
C ALA A 352 -0.02 5.31 9.84
N HIS A 353 1.27 4.97 9.82
CA HIS A 353 2.36 5.84 9.38
C HIS A 353 2.70 5.60 7.91
N SER A 354 1.67 5.35 7.06
CA SER A 354 1.89 5.29 5.63
C SER A 354 2.54 6.59 5.18
N ASN A 355 3.70 6.48 4.53
CA ASN A 355 4.45 7.64 4.08
C ASN A 355 3.56 8.54 3.22
N ARG A 356 3.65 9.85 3.42
CA ARG A 356 2.97 10.85 2.59
C ARG A 356 3.15 10.56 1.09
N ARG A 357 4.30 10.02 0.68
CA ARG A 357 4.58 9.58 -0.69
C ARG A 357 3.69 8.44 -1.18
N GLN A 358 3.42 7.44 -0.34
CA GLN A 358 2.49 6.35 -0.70
C GLN A 358 1.06 6.84 -0.89
N ALA A 359 0.60 7.74 0.00
CA ALA A 359 -0.71 8.35 -0.10
C ALA A 359 -0.83 9.22 -1.36
N ILE A 360 0.19 10.01 -1.69
CA ILE A 360 0.24 10.83 -2.90
C ILE A 360 0.25 9.92 -4.15
N ALA A 361 1.08 8.87 -4.17
CA ALA A 361 1.13 7.92 -5.28
C ALA A 361 -0.23 7.26 -5.51
N LEU A 362 -0.86 6.74 -4.46
CA LEU A 362 -2.21 6.16 -4.55
C LEU A 362 -3.23 7.17 -5.04
N GLY A 363 -3.22 8.40 -4.48
CA GLY A 363 -4.11 9.48 -4.89
C GLY A 363 -3.96 9.83 -6.37
N LEU A 364 -2.74 9.93 -6.88
CA LEU A 364 -2.47 10.19 -8.30
C LEU A 364 -3.02 9.07 -9.19
N PHE A 365 -2.74 7.79 -8.85
CA PHE A 365 -3.28 6.66 -9.60
C PHE A 365 -4.81 6.59 -9.54
N MET A 366 -5.41 6.96 -8.41
CA MET A 366 -6.87 7.04 -8.27
C MET A 366 -7.48 8.12 -9.16
N VAL A 367 -6.88 9.31 -9.21
CA VAL A 367 -7.34 10.38 -10.11
C VAL A 367 -7.26 9.92 -11.56
N VAL A 368 -6.14 9.32 -11.98
CA VAL A 368 -5.99 8.79 -13.34
C VAL A 368 -7.04 7.70 -13.61
N ALA A 369 -7.25 6.77 -12.68
CA ALA A 369 -8.24 5.71 -12.83
C ALA A 369 -9.66 6.25 -12.97
N CYS A 370 -10.06 7.20 -12.13
CA CYS A 370 -11.37 7.84 -12.19
C CYS A 370 -11.57 8.62 -13.51
N VAL A 371 -10.57 9.39 -13.93
CA VAL A 371 -10.63 10.10 -15.21
C VAL A 371 -10.75 9.13 -16.38
N MET A 372 -9.95 8.06 -16.41
CA MET A 372 -10.02 7.05 -17.46
C MET A 372 -11.37 6.32 -17.47
N GLU A 373 -11.94 6.04 -16.30
CA GLU A 373 -13.24 5.37 -16.17
C GLU A 373 -14.38 6.30 -16.61
N LEU A 374 -14.40 7.54 -16.15
CA LEU A 374 -15.42 8.53 -16.52
C LEU A 374 -15.37 8.90 -18.02
N THR A 375 -14.18 8.89 -18.62
CA THR A 375 -13.96 9.24 -20.03
C THR A 375 -13.80 8.00 -20.93
N ALA A 376 -14.06 6.78 -20.42
CA ALA A 376 -13.76 5.53 -21.10
C ALA A 376 -14.31 5.49 -22.56
N HIS A 377 -15.50 6.06 -22.76
CA HIS A 377 -16.19 6.06 -24.05
C HIS A 377 -15.60 7.01 -25.09
N ILE A 378 -14.98 8.11 -24.65
CA ILE A 378 -14.46 9.16 -25.54
C ILE A 378 -12.92 9.21 -25.54
N ASN A 379 -12.27 8.55 -24.60
CA ASN A 379 -10.82 8.62 -24.43
C ASN A 379 -10.10 7.68 -25.41
N PRO A 380 -9.30 8.20 -26.35
CA PRO A 380 -8.59 7.38 -27.33
C PRO A 380 -7.58 6.42 -26.67
N VAL A 381 -7.01 6.80 -25.53
CA VAL A 381 -6.08 5.95 -24.78
C VAL A 381 -6.80 4.74 -24.20
N SER A 382 -7.98 4.92 -23.62
CA SER A 382 -8.81 3.81 -23.11
C SER A 382 -9.19 2.85 -24.23
N ASN A 383 -9.62 3.37 -25.37
CA ASN A 383 -9.95 2.56 -26.55
C ASN A 383 -8.73 1.79 -27.11
N TYR A 384 -7.56 2.44 -27.15
CA TYR A 384 -6.32 1.80 -27.57
C TYR A 384 -5.92 0.66 -26.63
N LEU A 385 -5.93 0.91 -25.32
CA LEU A 385 -5.57 -0.10 -24.30
C LEU A 385 -6.54 -1.29 -24.34
N LEU A 386 -7.83 -1.02 -24.47
CA LEU A 386 -8.83 -2.08 -24.57
C LEU A 386 -8.65 -2.91 -25.85
N ASN A 387 -8.39 -2.27 -26.97
CA ASN A 387 -8.13 -2.96 -28.23
C ASN A 387 -6.89 -3.87 -28.15
N ARG A 388 -5.80 -3.39 -27.53
CA ARG A 388 -4.61 -4.21 -27.23
C ARG A 388 -4.90 -5.34 -26.24
N ARG A 389 -5.76 -5.09 -25.27
CA ARG A 389 -6.20 -6.11 -24.31
C ARG A 389 -6.97 -7.24 -25.01
N LEU A 390 -7.88 -6.90 -25.92
CA LEU A 390 -8.62 -7.89 -26.71
C LEU A 390 -7.71 -8.67 -27.66
N GLN A 391 -6.68 -8.03 -28.22
CA GLN A 391 -5.66 -8.70 -29.04
C GLN A 391 -4.91 -9.77 -28.24
N LEU A 392 -4.42 -9.43 -27.04
CA LEU A 392 -3.79 -10.41 -26.15
C LEU A 392 -4.75 -11.51 -25.70
N GLN A 393 -6.02 -11.16 -25.49
CA GLN A 393 -7.06 -12.15 -25.17
C GLN A 393 -7.30 -13.13 -26.32
N ARG A 394 -7.24 -12.66 -27.59
CA ARG A 394 -7.30 -13.53 -28.75
C ARG A 394 -6.11 -14.50 -28.79
N SER A 395 -4.89 -14.01 -28.56
CA SER A 395 -3.71 -14.88 -28.48
C SER A 395 -3.85 -15.94 -27.38
N TRP A 396 -4.42 -15.56 -26.23
CA TRP A 396 -4.74 -16.50 -25.15
C TRP A 396 -5.78 -17.55 -25.57
N ARG A 397 -6.85 -17.13 -26.27
CA ARG A 397 -7.88 -18.04 -26.81
C ARG A 397 -7.30 -18.99 -27.84
N LEU A 398 -6.43 -18.53 -28.71
CA LEU A 398 -5.72 -19.39 -29.69
C LEU A 398 -4.89 -20.44 -28.97
N ALA A 399 -4.10 -20.04 -27.98
CA ALA A 399 -3.27 -20.95 -27.19
C ALA A 399 -4.09 -21.98 -26.39
N THR A 400 -5.34 -21.64 -26.00
CA THR A 400 -6.22 -22.53 -25.23
C THR A 400 -7.30 -23.22 -26.05
N GLY A 401 -7.32 -23.03 -27.41
CA GLY A 401 -8.31 -23.59 -28.28
C GLY A 401 -9.74 -23.02 -28.17
N GLN A 402 -9.87 -21.82 -27.54
CA GLN A 402 -11.17 -21.21 -27.21
C GLN A 402 -11.56 -20.01 -28.10
N VAL A 403 -11.12 -19.98 -29.32
CA VAL A 403 -11.42 -18.89 -30.28
C VAL A 403 -12.87 -18.88 -30.74
N LYS A 404 -13.50 -20.05 -30.79
CA LYS A 404 -14.89 -20.18 -31.19
C LYS A 404 -15.85 -20.01 -30.01
N LEU A 405 -17.05 -19.57 -30.28
CA LEU A 405 -18.10 -19.53 -29.28
C LEU A 405 -18.34 -20.94 -28.71
N ALA A 406 -18.54 -21.08 -27.40
CA ALA A 406 -18.83 -22.37 -26.79
C ALA A 406 -20.06 -23.03 -27.47
N ALA A 407 -20.03 -24.33 -27.67
CA ALA A 407 -21.07 -25.06 -28.40
C ALA A 407 -22.51 -24.80 -27.89
N LYS A 408 -22.66 -24.62 -26.56
CA LYS A 408 -23.95 -24.25 -25.94
C LYS A 408 -24.44 -22.83 -26.28
N LYS A 409 -23.58 -21.97 -26.82
CA LYS A 409 -23.88 -20.58 -27.19
C LYS A 409 -23.89 -20.36 -28.69
N GLN A 410 -23.68 -21.43 -29.49
CA GLN A 410 -23.79 -21.34 -30.94
C GLN A 410 -25.26 -21.25 -31.30
N LEU A 411 -25.59 -20.21 -32.06
CA LEU A 411 -26.93 -19.93 -32.58
C LEU A 411 -26.93 -20.08 -34.10
N PRO A 412 -28.11 -20.18 -34.72
CA PRO A 412 -28.21 -20.11 -36.17
C PRO A 412 -27.54 -18.83 -36.68
N ALA A 413 -26.79 -18.96 -37.78
CA ALA A 413 -26.09 -17.83 -38.36
C ALA A 413 -27.10 -16.78 -38.87
N ILE A 414 -26.79 -15.50 -38.58
CA ILE A 414 -27.49 -14.35 -39.18
C ILE A 414 -26.98 -14.20 -40.60
N SER A 415 -27.90 -13.99 -41.56
CA SER A 415 -27.51 -13.67 -42.93
C SER A 415 -27.43 -12.16 -43.13
N VAL A 416 -26.38 -11.68 -43.78
CA VAL A 416 -26.17 -10.27 -44.09
C VAL A 416 -25.99 -10.09 -45.58
N LEU A 417 -26.80 -9.20 -46.15
CA LEU A 417 -26.67 -8.76 -47.55
C LEU A 417 -26.08 -7.34 -47.58
N LEU A 418 -24.92 -7.21 -48.20
CA LEU A 418 -24.29 -5.90 -48.41
C LEU A 418 -24.76 -5.32 -49.74
N LEU A 419 -25.37 -4.16 -49.73
CA LEU A 419 -25.72 -3.42 -50.94
C LEU A 419 -24.48 -2.68 -51.44
N ASP A 420 -23.84 -3.25 -52.43
CA ASP A 420 -22.69 -2.68 -53.12
C ASP A 420 -23.10 -2.13 -54.49
N PRO A 421 -22.69 -0.86 -54.82
CA PRO A 421 -23.10 -0.23 -56.07
C PRO A 421 -22.57 -0.92 -57.33
N ASN A 422 -21.42 -1.58 -57.21
CA ASN A 422 -20.74 -2.15 -58.38
C ASN A 422 -21.10 -3.62 -58.63
N SER A 423 -21.62 -4.34 -57.63
CA SER A 423 -21.91 -5.78 -57.73
C SER A 423 -23.35 -6.09 -57.33
N THR A 424 -23.76 -5.81 -56.09
CA THR A 424 -25.04 -6.28 -55.53
C THR A 424 -26.24 -5.54 -56.15
N ILE A 425 -26.18 -4.21 -56.28
CA ILE A 425 -27.28 -3.40 -56.81
C ILE A 425 -27.58 -3.74 -58.26
N PRO A 426 -26.60 -3.84 -59.18
CA PRO A 426 -26.85 -4.33 -60.54
C PRO A 426 -27.42 -5.76 -60.64
N ALA A 427 -26.93 -6.67 -59.74
CA ALA A 427 -27.44 -8.06 -59.70
C ALA A 427 -28.92 -8.15 -59.27
N LEU A 428 -29.40 -7.13 -58.52
CA LEU A 428 -30.81 -6.99 -58.17
C LEU A 428 -31.66 -6.39 -59.28
N GLY A 429 -31.04 -5.95 -60.36
CA GLY A 429 -31.72 -5.35 -61.50
C GLY A 429 -31.98 -3.84 -61.37
N ALA A 430 -31.32 -3.20 -60.43
CA ALA A 430 -31.44 -1.79 -60.16
C ALA A 430 -30.17 -1.01 -60.62
N LYS A 431 -30.32 0.27 -60.90
CA LYS A 431 -29.18 1.15 -61.17
C LYS A 431 -28.64 1.73 -59.84
N PRO A 432 -27.33 1.78 -59.68
CA PRO A 432 -26.74 2.43 -58.51
C PRO A 432 -27.05 3.93 -58.56
N GLU A 433 -27.45 4.50 -57.42
CA GLU A 433 -27.66 5.91 -57.24
C GLU A 433 -26.39 6.54 -56.62
N ALA A 434 -26.30 7.89 -56.70
CA ALA A 434 -25.13 8.62 -56.18
C ALA A 434 -24.82 8.32 -54.73
N ASP A 435 -25.80 7.90 -53.94
CA ASP A 435 -25.70 7.62 -52.49
C ASP A 435 -25.65 6.13 -52.13
N HIS A 436 -25.45 5.25 -53.13
CA HIS A 436 -25.31 3.78 -52.96
C HIS A 436 -26.53 3.05 -52.40
N THR A 437 -27.67 3.73 -52.21
CA THR A 437 -28.90 3.12 -51.73
C THR A 437 -29.98 3.30 -52.79
N SER A 438 -30.37 2.22 -53.43
CA SER A 438 -31.48 2.23 -54.39
C SER A 438 -32.73 1.64 -53.76
N TRP A 439 -33.86 2.36 -53.77
CA TRP A 439 -35.14 1.87 -53.27
C TRP A 439 -35.66 0.71 -54.11
N LEU A 440 -35.38 0.72 -55.42
CA LEU A 440 -35.70 -0.40 -56.27
C LEU A 440 -34.91 -1.65 -55.93
N ALA A 441 -33.62 -1.51 -55.61
CA ALA A 441 -32.81 -2.64 -55.14
C ALA A 441 -33.36 -3.19 -53.84
N LEU A 442 -33.73 -2.31 -52.92
CA LEU A 442 -34.27 -2.72 -51.64
C LEU A 442 -35.64 -3.43 -51.80
N ALA A 443 -36.52 -2.89 -52.64
CA ALA A 443 -37.78 -3.54 -53.00
C ALA A 443 -37.54 -4.93 -53.59
N ALA A 444 -36.56 -5.07 -54.50
CA ALA A 444 -36.19 -6.34 -55.11
C ALA A 444 -35.64 -7.35 -54.06
N VAL A 445 -34.86 -6.90 -53.07
CA VAL A 445 -34.43 -7.75 -51.95
C VAL A 445 -35.62 -8.30 -51.19
N LEU A 446 -36.55 -7.44 -50.80
CA LEU A 446 -37.72 -7.83 -50.02
C LEU A 446 -38.67 -8.75 -50.79
N GLN A 447 -38.85 -8.50 -52.11
CA GLN A 447 -39.66 -9.35 -52.98
C GLN A 447 -39.05 -10.74 -53.23
N ARG A 448 -37.71 -10.83 -53.33
CA ARG A 448 -37.00 -12.11 -53.58
C ARG A 448 -36.82 -12.93 -52.28
N THR A 449 -36.95 -12.31 -51.11
CA THR A 449 -36.72 -12.97 -49.82
C THR A 449 -38.01 -13.71 -49.37
N PRO A 450 -37.99 -15.05 -49.23
CA PRO A 450 -39.17 -15.83 -48.89
C PRO A 450 -39.67 -15.50 -47.49
N VAL A 451 -40.97 -15.13 -47.38
CA VAL A 451 -41.59 -14.66 -46.12
C VAL A 451 -41.59 -15.77 -45.07
N ASP A 452 -41.89 -17.00 -45.45
CA ASP A 452 -42.04 -18.14 -44.56
C ASP A 452 -40.69 -18.68 -44.03
N GLN A 453 -39.59 -18.39 -44.73
CA GLN A 453 -38.25 -18.92 -44.39
C GLN A 453 -37.33 -17.88 -43.75
N VAL A 454 -37.69 -16.59 -43.82
CA VAL A 454 -36.99 -15.46 -43.24
C VAL A 454 -37.97 -14.62 -42.42
N PRO A 455 -38.25 -14.99 -41.19
CA PRO A 455 -39.30 -14.35 -40.39
C PRO A 455 -38.98 -12.91 -39.98
N LEU A 456 -37.72 -12.51 -39.99
CA LEU A 456 -37.29 -11.18 -39.55
C LEU A 456 -36.24 -10.60 -40.52
N VAL A 457 -36.47 -9.33 -40.91
CA VAL A 457 -35.52 -8.58 -41.75
C VAL A 457 -35.20 -7.25 -41.11
N GLY A 458 -33.92 -6.99 -40.93
CA GLY A 458 -33.39 -5.72 -40.41
C GLY A 458 -32.81 -4.89 -41.57
N LEU A 459 -33.25 -3.65 -41.69
CA LEU A 459 -32.76 -2.71 -42.69
C LEU A 459 -31.90 -1.66 -42.00
N ASP A 460 -30.58 -1.78 -42.13
CA ASP A 460 -29.58 -0.79 -41.65
C ASP A 460 -29.32 0.24 -42.76
N ILE A 461 -30.31 1.05 -43.02
CA ILE A 461 -30.32 2.00 -44.14
C ILE A 461 -31.02 3.29 -43.70
N PHE A 462 -30.42 4.43 -44.09
CA PHE A 462 -31.01 5.74 -43.80
C PHE A 462 -32.07 6.12 -44.84
N PHE A 463 -33.29 6.29 -44.38
CA PHE A 463 -34.39 6.81 -45.16
C PHE A 463 -34.45 8.33 -45.00
N ASP A 464 -33.69 9.07 -45.81
CA ASP A 464 -33.40 10.50 -45.63
C ASP A 464 -34.10 11.40 -46.67
N ARG A 465 -34.54 10.85 -47.82
CA ARG A 465 -35.14 11.62 -48.91
C ARG A 465 -35.92 10.72 -49.89
N ASN A 466 -36.74 11.36 -50.72
CA ASN A 466 -37.39 10.68 -51.82
C ASN A 466 -36.38 10.21 -52.87
N ARG A 467 -36.57 8.98 -53.33
CA ARG A 467 -35.73 8.35 -54.36
C ARG A 467 -36.58 7.61 -55.37
N PRO A 468 -36.06 7.34 -56.59
CA PRO A 468 -36.72 6.47 -57.55
C PRO A 468 -37.07 5.12 -56.92
N GLY A 469 -38.33 4.69 -57.04
CA GLY A 469 -38.81 3.45 -56.44
C GLY A 469 -39.49 3.61 -55.09
N ASP A 470 -39.74 4.81 -54.62
CA ASP A 470 -40.43 5.08 -53.34
C ASP A 470 -41.78 4.34 -53.25
N ARG A 471 -42.62 4.38 -54.32
CA ARG A 471 -43.92 3.73 -54.31
C ARG A 471 -43.79 2.21 -54.33
N GLU A 472 -42.92 1.66 -55.17
CA GLU A 472 -42.66 0.23 -55.25
C GLU A 472 -42.14 -0.32 -53.89
N LEU A 473 -41.25 0.40 -53.25
CA LEU A 473 -40.76 0.03 -51.94
C LEU A 473 -41.88 0.10 -50.89
N ALA A 474 -42.66 1.16 -50.89
CA ALA A 474 -43.80 1.34 -49.97
C ALA A 474 -44.84 0.20 -50.08
N ASP A 475 -45.17 -0.20 -51.29
CA ASP A 475 -46.12 -1.30 -51.53
C ASP A 475 -45.58 -2.64 -51.00
N VAL A 476 -44.31 -2.92 -51.17
CA VAL A 476 -43.68 -4.14 -50.67
C VAL A 476 -43.62 -4.09 -49.13
N ILE A 477 -43.28 -2.96 -48.55
CA ILE A 477 -43.21 -2.75 -47.07
C ILE A 477 -44.58 -2.90 -46.45
N ALA A 478 -45.64 -2.33 -47.03
CA ALA A 478 -46.99 -2.43 -46.53
C ALA A 478 -47.44 -3.91 -46.35
N ASN A 479 -47.05 -4.77 -47.29
CA ASN A 479 -47.34 -6.21 -47.25
C ASN A 479 -46.46 -7.01 -46.28
N GLN A 480 -45.36 -6.45 -45.79
CA GLN A 480 -44.33 -7.16 -45.02
C GLN A 480 -43.95 -6.44 -43.69
N SER A 481 -44.64 -5.38 -43.34
CA SER A 481 -44.27 -4.48 -42.21
C SER A 481 -44.06 -5.20 -40.89
N LYS A 482 -44.79 -6.29 -40.61
CA LYS A 482 -44.68 -7.06 -39.36
C LYS A 482 -43.34 -7.76 -39.16
N ARG A 483 -42.61 -8.03 -40.22
CA ARG A 483 -41.28 -8.67 -40.16
C ARG A 483 -40.11 -7.71 -40.33
N LEU A 484 -40.37 -6.43 -40.57
CA LEU A 484 -39.37 -5.44 -40.88
C LEU A 484 -39.03 -4.61 -39.66
N VAL A 485 -37.72 -4.47 -39.39
CA VAL A 485 -37.16 -3.51 -38.41
C VAL A 485 -36.18 -2.61 -39.16
N VAL A 486 -36.38 -1.31 -39.03
CA VAL A 486 -35.58 -0.31 -39.74
C VAL A 486 -34.73 0.49 -38.79
N GLY A 487 -33.43 0.57 -39.05
CA GLY A 487 -32.51 1.40 -38.34
C GLY A 487 -32.57 2.86 -38.78
N GLY A 488 -32.46 3.79 -37.84
CA GLY A 488 -32.43 5.22 -38.10
C GLY A 488 -31.77 5.99 -37.01
N LEU A 489 -31.46 7.24 -37.27
CA LEU A 489 -30.97 8.16 -36.25
C LEU A 489 -32.19 8.68 -35.45
N VAL A 490 -32.54 8.02 -34.37
CA VAL A 490 -33.60 8.45 -33.46
C VAL A 490 -33.00 8.55 -32.03
N GLY A 491 -32.87 9.71 -31.50
CA GLY A 491 -32.44 9.91 -30.12
C GLY A 491 -33.05 11.16 -29.49
N PRO A 492 -33.38 11.15 -28.21
CA PRO A 492 -33.93 12.30 -27.50
C PRO A 492 -32.97 13.48 -27.33
N ASP A 493 -31.67 13.25 -27.49
CA ASP A 493 -30.61 14.22 -27.22
C ASP A 493 -29.85 14.71 -28.48
N ASP A 494 -30.22 14.23 -29.65
CA ASP A 494 -29.53 14.66 -30.86
C ASP A 494 -30.07 16.04 -31.31
N ASP A 495 -29.12 16.93 -31.51
CA ASP A 495 -29.28 18.32 -31.92
C ASP A 495 -30.43 18.44 -32.97
N GLN A 496 -31.50 19.11 -32.56
CA GLN A 496 -32.78 19.17 -33.26
C GLN A 496 -32.70 19.71 -34.68
N SER A 497 -31.55 20.27 -35.11
CA SER A 497 -31.42 20.94 -36.40
C SER A 497 -31.24 20.02 -37.62
N GLN A 498 -30.61 18.85 -37.45
CA GLN A 498 -30.43 17.89 -38.55
C GLN A 498 -31.39 16.70 -38.52
N LEU A 499 -31.73 16.21 -37.33
CA LEU A 499 -32.64 15.09 -37.13
C LEU A 499 -34.11 15.47 -37.25
N GLY A 500 -34.45 16.71 -36.92
CA GLY A 500 -35.80 17.25 -37.09
C GLY A 500 -36.24 17.22 -38.56
N SER A 501 -35.33 17.41 -39.49
CA SER A 501 -35.63 17.38 -40.94
C SER A 501 -35.82 15.94 -41.47
N MET A 502 -34.98 14.97 -41.02
CA MET A 502 -35.08 13.56 -41.42
C MET A 502 -36.31 12.88 -40.80
N GLY A 503 -36.57 13.04 -39.50
CA GLY A 503 -37.74 12.49 -38.84
C GLY A 503 -39.05 13.12 -39.35
N ASN A 504 -39.03 14.38 -39.76
CA ASN A 504 -40.17 15.04 -40.40
C ASN A 504 -40.40 14.52 -41.82
N TRP A 505 -39.33 14.38 -42.61
CA TRP A 505 -39.47 13.78 -43.96
C TRP A 505 -40.06 12.35 -43.89
N PHE A 506 -39.50 11.47 -43.03
CA PHE A 506 -39.96 10.11 -42.84
C PHE A 506 -41.44 10.04 -42.45
N ARG A 507 -41.88 10.87 -41.49
CA ARG A 507 -43.27 10.92 -41.03
C ARG A 507 -44.28 11.28 -42.14
N HIS A 508 -43.82 12.03 -43.13
CA HIS A 508 -44.66 12.45 -44.26
C HIS A 508 -44.40 11.67 -45.56
N SER A 509 -43.49 10.66 -45.48
CA SER A 509 -43.15 9.81 -46.63
C SER A 509 -44.18 8.69 -46.82
N SER A 510 -44.24 8.17 -48.02
CA SER A 510 -45.02 6.96 -48.33
C SER A 510 -44.57 5.75 -47.49
N LEU A 511 -43.33 5.73 -47.03
CA LEU A 511 -42.77 4.66 -46.21
C LEU A 511 -43.33 4.68 -44.78
N ALA A 512 -43.56 5.84 -44.19
CA ALA A 512 -44.21 5.97 -42.87
C ALA A 512 -45.69 5.53 -42.92
N VAL A 513 -46.37 5.86 -44.00
CA VAL A 513 -47.76 5.43 -44.24
C VAL A 513 -47.86 3.90 -44.36
N ALA A 514 -46.80 3.22 -44.80
CA ALA A 514 -46.73 1.75 -44.85
C ALA A 514 -46.54 1.09 -43.46
N GLY A 515 -46.52 1.82 -42.38
CA GLY A 515 -46.47 1.29 -41.00
C GLY A 515 -45.07 0.94 -40.49
N LEU A 516 -44.03 1.42 -41.14
CA LEU A 516 -42.65 1.25 -40.68
C LEU A 516 -42.36 2.09 -39.43
N GLN A 517 -41.68 1.47 -38.48
CA GLN A 517 -41.16 2.18 -37.32
C GLN A 517 -39.63 2.26 -37.35
N LEU A 518 -39.10 3.47 -37.18
CA LEU A 518 -37.66 3.65 -37.04
C LEU A 518 -37.20 3.27 -35.65
N LYS A 519 -36.10 2.49 -35.58
CA LYS A 519 -35.44 2.15 -34.34
C LYS A 519 -34.04 2.81 -34.31
N SER A 520 -33.64 3.32 -33.16
CA SER A 520 -32.32 3.93 -32.99
C SER A 520 -31.20 2.92 -33.25
N LEU A 521 -30.23 3.25 -34.08
CA LEU A 521 -29.06 2.39 -34.32
C LEU A 521 -28.17 2.24 -33.09
N GLY A 522 -28.26 3.10 -32.09
CA GLY A 522 -27.71 2.93 -30.74
C GLY A 522 -26.19 2.74 -30.59
N VAL A 523 -25.52 2.50 -31.71
CA VAL A 523 -24.09 2.19 -31.82
C VAL A 523 -23.47 3.22 -32.74
N GLY A 524 -23.09 4.37 -32.23
CA GLY A 524 -22.49 5.38 -33.07
C GLY A 524 -21.73 6.43 -32.28
N THR A 525 -20.50 6.69 -32.68
CA THR A 525 -19.83 7.91 -32.33
C THR A 525 -20.50 9.10 -33.01
N PRO A 526 -20.59 10.28 -32.37
CA PRO A 526 -21.12 11.48 -33.01
C PRO A 526 -20.42 11.77 -34.34
N ALA A 527 -21.19 12.18 -35.31
CA ALA A 527 -20.76 12.39 -36.66
C ALA A 527 -19.65 13.45 -36.77
N GLY A 528 -18.46 13.01 -37.13
CA GLY A 528 -17.38 13.86 -37.64
C GLY A 528 -17.14 13.49 -39.08
N ALA A 529 -17.31 14.44 -40.00
CA ALA A 529 -17.16 14.21 -41.41
C ALA A 529 -15.76 13.69 -41.78
N GLY A 530 -15.69 12.66 -42.61
CA GLY A 530 -14.54 12.39 -43.46
C GLY A 530 -13.41 11.50 -42.92
N ARG A 531 -13.53 10.87 -41.75
CA ARG A 531 -12.52 9.91 -41.23
C ARG A 531 -13.17 8.61 -40.78
N LEU A 532 -12.51 7.44 -41.09
CA LEU A 532 -12.88 6.15 -40.54
C LEU A 532 -13.03 6.20 -39.04
N LYS A 533 -14.18 5.83 -38.52
CA LYS A 533 -14.45 5.79 -37.08
C LYS A 533 -13.96 4.47 -36.49
N PRO A 534 -13.31 4.48 -35.30
CA PRO A 534 -13.01 3.21 -34.63
C PRO A 534 -14.32 2.47 -34.31
N ILE A 535 -14.32 1.16 -34.42
CA ILE A 535 -15.45 0.34 -33.97
C ILE A 535 -15.69 0.65 -32.49
N PRO A 536 -16.92 0.97 -32.08
CA PRO A 536 -17.25 1.13 -30.68
C PRO A 536 -17.09 -0.24 -29.99
N VAL A 537 -16.03 -0.35 -29.19
CA VAL A 537 -15.79 -1.55 -28.40
C VAL A 537 -16.67 -1.51 -27.14
N TYR A 538 -16.93 -0.32 -26.61
CA TYR A 538 -17.88 -0.09 -25.52
C TYR A 538 -19.28 0.24 -26.03
N LEU A 539 -20.29 -0.21 -25.31
CA LEU A 539 -21.67 0.25 -25.50
C LEU A 539 -21.87 1.58 -24.79
N TYR A 540 -22.11 2.63 -25.56
CA TYR A 540 -22.34 3.99 -25.03
C TYR A 540 -23.71 4.17 -24.40
N ARG A 541 -24.69 3.39 -24.83
CA ARG A 541 -26.08 3.44 -24.36
C ARG A 541 -26.57 2.04 -24.06
N PRO A 542 -27.49 1.85 -23.12
CA PRO A 542 -28.13 0.57 -22.94
C PRO A 542 -28.89 0.17 -24.20
N ILE A 543 -28.88 -1.12 -24.51
CA ILE A 543 -29.64 -1.67 -25.61
C ILE A 543 -31.00 -2.11 -25.07
N THR A 544 -32.06 -1.61 -25.69
CA THR A 544 -33.46 -1.89 -25.36
C THR A 544 -34.23 -2.23 -26.64
N ASP A 545 -35.51 -2.51 -26.52
CA ASP A 545 -36.38 -2.72 -27.70
C ASP A 545 -36.49 -1.49 -28.61
N ASP A 546 -36.09 -0.31 -28.14
CA ASP A 546 -36.07 0.90 -28.96
C ASP A 546 -34.82 1.02 -29.84
N ASN A 547 -33.83 0.17 -29.60
CA ASN A 547 -32.65 0.10 -30.44
C ASN A 547 -32.83 -0.94 -31.51
N PHE A 548 -32.20 -0.71 -32.66
CA PHE A 548 -32.26 -1.62 -33.83
C PHE A 548 -31.77 -3.04 -33.46
N ALA A 549 -30.63 -3.15 -32.82
CA ALA A 549 -30.11 -4.44 -32.40
C ALA A 549 -30.99 -5.13 -31.35
N GLY A 550 -31.55 -4.39 -30.38
CA GLY A 550 -32.45 -4.94 -29.38
C GLY A 550 -33.77 -5.41 -29.95
N ALA A 551 -34.34 -4.67 -30.91
CA ALA A 551 -35.57 -5.06 -31.58
C ALA A 551 -35.43 -6.34 -32.45
N LEU A 552 -34.22 -6.62 -32.95
CA LEU A 552 -33.86 -7.81 -33.75
C LEU A 552 -33.34 -8.98 -32.91
N ALA A 553 -33.05 -8.78 -31.65
CA ALA A 553 -32.63 -9.84 -30.75
C ALA A 553 -33.81 -10.67 -30.24
N ASN A 554 -33.52 -11.86 -29.69
CA ASN A 554 -34.53 -12.72 -29.06
C ASN A 554 -35.20 -12.00 -27.87
N PRO A 555 -36.52 -12.21 -27.64
CA PRO A 555 -37.27 -11.49 -26.59
C PRO A 555 -36.67 -11.53 -25.18
N GLY A 556 -35.97 -12.62 -24.82
CA GLY A 556 -35.33 -12.75 -23.51
C GLY A 556 -34.04 -11.96 -23.32
N ASN A 557 -33.43 -11.44 -24.38
CA ASN A 557 -32.10 -10.84 -24.41
C ASN A 557 -32.09 -9.39 -24.91
N ARG A 558 -33.25 -8.74 -24.91
CA ARG A 558 -33.45 -7.40 -25.51
C ARG A 558 -32.93 -6.25 -24.66
N TRP A 559 -32.36 -6.54 -23.47
CA TRP A 559 -31.80 -5.51 -22.62
C TRP A 559 -30.35 -5.80 -22.26
N LEU A 560 -29.49 -4.85 -22.55
CA LEU A 560 -28.08 -4.88 -22.19
C LEU A 560 -27.70 -3.51 -21.62
N PRO A 561 -27.19 -3.41 -20.40
CA PRO A 561 -26.79 -2.13 -19.81
C PRO A 561 -25.64 -1.51 -20.60
N ALA A 562 -25.50 -0.19 -20.51
CA ALA A 562 -24.32 0.52 -20.97
C ALA A 562 -23.04 -0.06 -20.31
N ASP A 563 -21.89 0.29 -20.82
CA ASP A 563 -20.57 -0.13 -20.30
C ASP A 563 -20.21 -1.60 -20.55
N ARG A 564 -20.97 -2.32 -21.35
CA ARG A 564 -20.56 -3.64 -21.81
C ARG A 564 -19.58 -3.53 -22.98
N VAL A 565 -18.73 -4.52 -23.10
CA VAL A 565 -17.71 -4.60 -24.17
C VAL A 565 -18.03 -5.75 -25.09
N ILE A 566 -18.05 -5.46 -26.39
CA ILE A 566 -18.19 -6.49 -27.42
C ILE A 566 -16.90 -7.31 -27.46
N ASP A 567 -16.99 -8.62 -27.33
CA ASP A 567 -15.82 -9.50 -27.36
C ASP A 567 -15.36 -9.77 -28.80
N TRP A 568 -14.51 -8.90 -29.31
CA TRP A 568 -13.86 -9.07 -30.61
C TRP A 568 -12.71 -10.08 -30.61
N SER A 569 -12.43 -10.72 -29.49
CA SER A 569 -11.38 -11.75 -29.38
C SER A 569 -11.84 -13.13 -29.89
N ILE A 570 -13.14 -13.31 -30.12
CA ILE A 570 -13.70 -14.53 -30.73
C ILE A 570 -13.88 -14.36 -32.25
N ASN A 571 -13.97 -15.48 -32.96
CA ASN A 571 -14.27 -15.47 -34.38
C ASN A 571 -15.79 -15.45 -34.60
N TRP A 572 -16.34 -14.32 -35.03
CA TRP A 572 -17.76 -14.16 -35.34
C TRP A 572 -18.16 -14.69 -36.75
N ALA A 573 -17.18 -15.04 -37.59
CA ALA A 573 -17.46 -15.49 -38.97
C ALA A 573 -18.30 -16.78 -39.03
N ASP A 574 -18.24 -17.61 -38.00
CA ASP A 574 -19.08 -18.82 -37.92
C ASP A 574 -20.54 -18.51 -37.55
N GLN A 575 -20.83 -17.29 -37.09
CA GLN A 575 -22.15 -16.86 -36.60
C GLN A 575 -22.85 -15.87 -37.53
N ILE A 576 -22.17 -15.40 -38.58
CA ILE A 576 -22.63 -14.40 -39.50
C ILE A 576 -22.27 -14.88 -40.92
N ARG A 577 -23.27 -14.97 -41.81
CA ARG A 577 -23.10 -15.39 -43.20
C ARG A 577 -23.37 -14.24 -44.15
N LEU A 578 -22.41 -13.90 -44.97
CA LEU A 578 -22.66 -13.02 -46.12
C LEU A 578 -23.42 -13.80 -47.19
N VAL A 579 -24.45 -13.16 -47.73
CA VAL A 579 -25.29 -13.75 -48.79
C VAL A 579 -25.28 -12.86 -50.05
N GLU A 580 -25.38 -13.48 -51.20
CA GLU A 580 -25.48 -12.80 -52.48
C GLU A 580 -26.93 -12.66 -52.93
N PRO A 581 -27.26 -11.73 -53.82
CA PRO A 581 -28.62 -11.59 -54.39
C PRO A 581 -29.20 -12.84 -55.01
N ALA A 582 -28.37 -13.70 -55.58
CA ALA A 582 -28.77 -14.99 -56.18
C ALA A 582 -29.26 -15.99 -55.13
N ASP A 583 -28.79 -15.89 -53.87
CA ASP A 583 -29.16 -16.79 -52.76
C ASP A 583 -30.52 -16.43 -52.14
N LEU A 584 -31.01 -15.19 -52.31
CA LEU A 584 -32.21 -14.69 -51.66
C LEU A 584 -33.44 -15.58 -51.81
N PRO A 585 -33.79 -16.11 -53.01
CA PRO A 585 -35.00 -16.92 -53.16
C PRO A 585 -34.99 -18.26 -52.43
N ARG A 586 -33.79 -18.74 -52.03
CA ARG A 586 -33.58 -20.01 -51.33
C ARG A 586 -33.10 -19.82 -49.89
N LEU A 587 -33.07 -18.58 -49.45
CA LEU A 587 -32.52 -18.23 -48.13
C LEU A 587 -33.39 -18.78 -47.00
N ARG A 588 -32.72 -19.48 -46.05
CA ARG A 588 -33.32 -19.95 -44.80
C ARG A 588 -32.50 -19.42 -43.67
N THR A 589 -33.03 -18.44 -42.98
CA THR A 589 -32.31 -17.78 -41.86
C THR A 589 -33.33 -17.19 -40.88
N PRO A 590 -33.07 -17.20 -39.58
CA PRO A 590 -33.94 -16.54 -38.61
C PRO A 590 -33.98 -15.02 -38.80
N LEU A 591 -32.89 -14.44 -39.32
CA LEU A 591 -32.73 -12.99 -39.50
C LEU A 591 -31.89 -12.72 -40.77
N LEU A 592 -32.40 -11.85 -41.62
CA LEU A 592 -31.64 -11.22 -42.70
C LEU A 592 -31.39 -9.75 -42.35
N LEU A 593 -30.14 -9.34 -42.32
CA LEU A 593 -29.75 -7.93 -42.25
C LEU A 593 -29.40 -7.42 -43.64
N VAL A 594 -29.88 -6.26 -44.00
CA VAL A 594 -29.57 -5.57 -45.25
C VAL A 594 -28.99 -4.20 -44.93
N GLY A 595 -27.83 -3.92 -45.45
CA GLY A 595 -27.14 -2.63 -45.23
C GLY A 595 -26.18 -2.32 -46.36
N THR A 596 -25.59 -1.14 -46.35
CA THR A 596 -24.64 -0.70 -47.37
C THR A 596 -23.26 -1.33 -47.18
N SER A 597 -22.47 -1.45 -48.27
CA SER A 597 -21.03 -1.78 -48.16
C SER A 597 -20.19 -0.65 -47.56
N GLY A 598 -20.79 0.49 -47.28
CA GLY A 598 -20.16 1.62 -46.60
C GLY A 598 -19.28 2.49 -47.50
N ARG A 599 -19.10 2.18 -48.79
CA ARG A 599 -18.28 2.95 -49.70
C ARG A 599 -19.14 3.85 -50.60
N ARG A 600 -18.89 5.13 -50.57
CA ARG A 600 -19.27 6.13 -51.58
C ARG A 600 -18.12 6.26 -52.57
N SER A 601 -18.38 6.79 -53.77
CA SER A 601 -17.37 6.91 -54.82
C SER A 601 -16.07 7.59 -54.34
N ASP A 602 -16.12 8.38 -53.26
CA ASP A 602 -15.02 9.15 -52.74
C ASP A 602 -15.00 9.29 -51.19
N GLN A 603 -16.01 8.76 -50.46
CA GLN A 603 -16.11 8.91 -49.00
C GLN A 603 -16.57 7.64 -48.30
N ALA A 604 -15.97 7.29 -47.18
CA ALA A 604 -16.42 6.25 -46.27
C ALA A 604 -17.59 6.81 -45.40
N VAL A 605 -18.82 6.32 -45.69
CA VAL A 605 -20.02 6.86 -45.02
C VAL A 605 -20.46 6.03 -43.83
N ASP A 606 -20.35 4.67 -43.93
CA ASP A 606 -20.74 3.74 -42.88
C ASP A 606 -19.69 2.65 -42.72
N LEU A 607 -18.44 3.10 -42.64
CA LEU A 607 -17.29 2.22 -42.41
C LEU A 607 -16.63 2.55 -41.04
N PHE A 608 -16.24 1.48 -40.37
CA PHE A 608 -15.53 1.54 -39.11
C PHE A 608 -14.12 0.97 -39.26
N THR A 609 -13.16 1.48 -38.49
CA THR A 609 -11.83 0.88 -38.43
C THR A 609 -11.90 -0.48 -37.73
N ALA A 610 -11.41 -1.51 -38.36
CA ALA A 610 -11.41 -2.87 -37.80
C ALA A 610 -10.62 -2.94 -36.49
N PRO A 611 -11.08 -3.70 -35.47
CA PRO A 611 -10.30 -4.01 -34.28
C PRO A 611 -8.99 -4.73 -34.65
N ALA A 612 -7.96 -4.58 -33.82
CA ALA A 612 -6.68 -5.25 -34.04
C ALA A 612 -6.80 -6.79 -34.12
N THR A 613 -7.75 -7.36 -33.40
CA THR A 613 -8.06 -8.81 -33.43
C THR A 613 -8.47 -9.33 -34.78
N ILE A 614 -9.13 -8.52 -35.62
CA ILE A 614 -9.54 -8.89 -36.99
C ILE A 614 -8.34 -8.86 -37.92
N LYS A 615 -7.43 -7.90 -37.71
CA LYS A 615 -6.16 -7.85 -38.47
C LYS A 615 -5.29 -9.07 -38.20
N ASP A 616 -5.22 -9.49 -36.93
CA ASP A 616 -4.49 -10.69 -36.55
C ASP A 616 -5.14 -11.96 -37.17
N ALA A 617 -6.47 -12.04 -37.17
CA ALA A 617 -7.19 -13.17 -37.74
C ALA A 617 -6.90 -13.37 -39.26
N LEU A 618 -6.72 -12.25 -39.99
CA LEU A 618 -6.29 -12.29 -41.38
C LEU A 618 -4.87 -12.85 -41.54
N GLN A 619 -3.96 -12.44 -40.69
CA GLN A 619 -2.58 -12.93 -40.75
C GLN A 619 -2.50 -14.42 -40.40
N ASP A 620 -3.39 -14.90 -39.53
CA ASP A 620 -3.49 -16.31 -39.15
C ASP A 620 -4.25 -17.18 -40.18
N GLY A 621 -4.72 -16.60 -41.33
CA GLY A 621 -5.44 -17.32 -42.36
C GLY A 621 -6.86 -17.74 -41.98
N GLU A 622 -7.44 -17.14 -40.95
CA GLU A 622 -8.82 -17.42 -40.52
C GLU A 622 -9.85 -16.83 -41.53
N LYS A 623 -10.99 -17.51 -41.65
CA LYS A 623 -12.11 -17.00 -42.42
C LYS A 623 -12.67 -15.73 -41.77
N LEU A 624 -12.64 -14.63 -42.51
CA LEU A 624 -13.15 -13.35 -42.07
C LEU A 624 -14.64 -13.17 -42.31
N LEU A 625 -15.23 -12.25 -41.58
CA LEU A 625 -16.59 -11.79 -41.79
C LEU A 625 -16.81 -11.09 -43.14
N TRP A 626 -15.74 -10.49 -43.70
CA TRP A 626 -15.77 -9.76 -44.98
C TRP A 626 -14.41 -9.85 -45.67
N THR A 627 -14.42 -9.68 -46.98
CA THR A 627 -13.24 -9.97 -47.83
C THR A 627 -12.53 -8.74 -48.38
N ASP A 628 -13.15 -7.56 -48.34
CA ASP A 628 -12.66 -6.43 -49.16
C ASP A 628 -11.52 -5.63 -48.52
N SER A 629 -11.42 -5.58 -47.21
CA SER A 629 -10.34 -4.88 -46.56
C SER A 629 -10.20 -5.28 -45.07
N ALA A 630 -8.96 -5.57 -44.66
CA ALA A 630 -8.64 -5.88 -43.27
C ALA A 630 -8.76 -4.67 -42.31
N ASN A 631 -8.91 -3.49 -42.87
CA ASN A 631 -8.89 -2.24 -42.12
C ASN A 631 -10.29 -1.64 -41.91
N GLU A 632 -11.29 -2.08 -42.66
CA GLU A 632 -12.60 -1.44 -42.70
C GLU A 632 -13.71 -2.45 -42.48
N VAL A 633 -14.72 -2.11 -41.70
CA VAL A 633 -15.89 -2.95 -41.39
C VAL A 633 -17.16 -2.16 -41.69
N PRO A 634 -18.07 -2.66 -42.55
CA PRO A 634 -19.38 -2.06 -42.73
C PRO A 634 -20.21 -2.04 -41.44
N GLY A 635 -20.99 -0.96 -41.25
CA GLY A 635 -21.79 -0.77 -40.04
C GLY A 635 -22.78 -1.90 -39.77
N VAL A 636 -23.42 -2.41 -40.81
CA VAL A 636 -24.37 -3.53 -40.73
C VAL A 636 -23.72 -4.81 -40.15
N LEU A 637 -22.42 -5.04 -40.38
CA LEU A 637 -21.70 -6.16 -39.77
C LEU A 637 -21.45 -5.96 -38.29
N VAL A 638 -21.21 -4.70 -37.86
CA VAL A 638 -21.12 -4.36 -36.43
C VAL A 638 -22.46 -4.65 -35.78
N GLN A 639 -23.57 -4.27 -36.40
CA GLN A 639 -24.92 -4.59 -35.91
C GLN A 639 -25.17 -6.11 -35.86
N ALA A 640 -24.73 -6.86 -36.84
CA ALA A 640 -24.83 -8.33 -36.82
C ALA A 640 -24.08 -8.97 -35.66
N VAL A 641 -22.84 -8.51 -35.40
CA VAL A 641 -22.06 -8.98 -34.23
C VAL A 641 -22.75 -8.61 -32.95
N LEU A 642 -23.29 -7.40 -32.81
CA LEU A 642 -24.02 -6.95 -31.65
C LEU A 642 -25.27 -7.82 -31.38
N ILE A 643 -26.08 -8.08 -32.40
CA ILE A 643 -27.27 -8.94 -32.29
C ILE A 643 -26.87 -10.36 -31.85
N GLN A 644 -25.83 -10.94 -32.45
CA GLN A 644 -25.36 -12.28 -32.07
C GLN A 644 -24.76 -12.28 -30.64
N SER A 645 -24.06 -11.22 -30.24
CA SER A 645 -23.59 -11.06 -28.87
C SER A 645 -24.76 -11.03 -27.86
N LEU A 646 -25.84 -10.31 -28.18
CA LEU A 646 -27.08 -10.29 -27.39
C LEU A 646 -27.70 -11.67 -27.31
N ASN A 647 -27.92 -12.30 -28.42
CA ASN A 647 -28.59 -13.60 -28.53
C ASN A 647 -27.81 -14.73 -27.81
N SER A 648 -26.49 -14.71 -27.91
CA SER A 648 -25.61 -15.70 -27.27
C SER A 648 -25.30 -15.35 -25.79
N GLY A 649 -25.68 -14.16 -25.33
CA GLY A 649 -25.29 -13.67 -24.03
C GLY A 649 -23.76 -13.54 -23.87
N HIS A 650 -23.04 -13.25 -24.96
CA HIS A 650 -21.58 -13.20 -24.99
C HIS A 650 -21.07 -11.76 -25.11
N TRP A 651 -20.93 -11.11 -23.99
CA TRP A 651 -20.32 -9.78 -23.84
C TRP A 651 -19.42 -9.74 -22.62
N LEU A 652 -18.42 -8.88 -22.63
CA LEU A 652 -17.52 -8.70 -21.50
C LEU A 652 -18.04 -7.64 -20.55
N THR A 653 -18.03 -7.96 -19.28
CA THR A 653 -18.39 -7.04 -18.18
C THR A 653 -17.11 -6.45 -17.60
N PRO A 654 -16.79 -5.17 -17.80
CA PRO A 654 -15.64 -4.56 -17.20
C PRO A 654 -15.87 -4.36 -15.70
N ILE A 655 -14.83 -4.63 -14.90
CA ILE A 655 -14.79 -4.26 -13.49
C ILE A 655 -14.24 -2.83 -13.38
N SER A 656 -14.74 -2.06 -12.42
CA SER A 656 -14.30 -0.69 -12.17
C SER A 656 -12.77 -0.58 -12.05
N LEU A 657 -12.19 0.23 -12.91
CA LEU A 657 -10.74 0.51 -12.93
C LEU A 657 -10.30 1.18 -11.63
N ALA A 658 -11.12 2.11 -11.10
CA ALA A 658 -10.84 2.81 -9.86
C ALA A 658 -10.83 1.85 -8.67
N LEU A 659 -11.82 0.93 -8.57
CA LEU A 659 -11.87 -0.06 -7.50
C LEU A 659 -10.68 -1.03 -7.55
N CYS A 660 -10.30 -1.52 -8.73
CA CYS A 660 -9.14 -2.39 -8.91
C CYS A 660 -7.83 -1.67 -8.56
N THR A 661 -7.70 -0.40 -8.94
CA THR A 661 -6.52 0.43 -8.64
C THR A 661 -6.40 0.72 -7.15
N LEU A 662 -7.52 1.04 -6.48
CA LEU A 662 -7.56 1.24 -5.03
C LEU A 662 -7.16 -0.03 -4.28
N SER A 663 -7.72 -1.17 -4.66
CA SER A 663 -7.44 -2.48 -4.04
C SER A 663 -5.97 -2.88 -4.22
N ALA A 664 -5.43 -2.72 -5.42
CA ALA A 664 -4.04 -3.02 -5.74
C ALA A 664 -3.06 -2.07 -5.03
N GLY A 665 -3.35 -0.77 -5.01
CA GLY A 665 -2.54 0.20 -4.29
C GLY A 665 -2.59 0.01 -2.77
N GLY A 666 -3.76 -0.32 -2.22
CA GLY A 666 -3.92 -0.72 -0.81
C GLY A 666 -3.10 -1.97 -0.47
N LEU A 667 -3.12 -2.98 -1.35
CA LEU A 667 -2.27 -4.18 -1.22
C LEU A 667 -0.78 -3.81 -1.27
N GLY A 668 -0.37 -2.85 -2.10
CA GLY A 668 1.01 -2.37 -2.17
C GLY A 668 1.46 -1.71 -0.86
N ILE A 669 0.62 -0.88 -0.25
CA ILE A 669 0.88 -0.31 1.09
C ILE A 669 1.02 -1.42 2.13
N LEU A 670 0.14 -2.43 2.07
CA LEU A 670 0.18 -3.60 2.95
C LEU A 670 1.47 -4.39 2.79
N LEU A 671 1.90 -4.68 1.57
CA LEU A 671 3.15 -5.38 1.26
C LEU A 671 4.38 -4.59 1.73
N ALA A 672 4.39 -3.27 1.55
CA ALA A 672 5.43 -2.40 2.07
C ALA A 672 5.53 -2.43 3.60
N ALA A 673 4.40 -2.60 4.30
CA ALA A 673 4.35 -2.74 5.75
C ALA A 673 4.80 -4.13 6.24
N LEU A 674 4.50 -5.20 5.48
CA LEU A 674 4.83 -6.58 5.83
C LEU A 674 6.26 -6.97 5.48
N LEU A 675 6.75 -6.54 4.32
CA LEU A 675 8.03 -6.97 3.76
C LEU A 675 9.11 -5.91 4.01
N GLU A 676 10.05 -6.20 4.91
CA GLU A 676 11.14 -5.27 5.24
C GLU A 676 12.20 -5.21 4.14
N LYS A 677 12.50 -6.35 3.51
CA LYS A 677 13.56 -6.42 2.49
C LYS A 677 13.01 -6.09 1.11
N ARG A 678 13.65 -5.14 0.42
CA ARG A 678 13.30 -4.72 -0.94
C ARG A 678 13.27 -5.88 -1.95
N GLN A 679 14.19 -6.84 -1.81
CA GLN A 679 14.23 -8.04 -2.65
C GLN A 679 12.96 -8.89 -2.54
N HIS A 680 12.43 -9.08 -1.33
CA HIS A 680 11.19 -9.84 -1.13
C HIS A 680 9.98 -9.12 -1.74
N ARG A 681 9.95 -7.77 -1.74
CA ARG A 681 8.90 -6.99 -2.38
C ARG A 681 8.88 -7.24 -3.88
N TRP A 682 10.04 -7.23 -4.55
CA TRP A 682 10.14 -7.53 -5.99
C TRP A 682 9.67 -8.94 -6.32
N VAL A 683 10.08 -9.94 -5.55
CA VAL A 683 9.66 -11.34 -5.77
C VAL A 683 8.15 -11.47 -5.66
N VAL A 684 7.53 -10.89 -4.62
CA VAL A 684 6.07 -10.98 -4.43
C VAL A 684 5.31 -10.24 -5.53
N ILE A 685 5.76 -9.05 -5.96
CA ILE A 685 5.12 -8.33 -7.07
C ILE A 685 5.24 -9.11 -8.38
N ALA A 686 6.41 -9.68 -8.67
CA ALA A 686 6.60 -10.50 -9.86
C ALA A 686 5.66 -11.72 -9.86
N LEU A 687 5.53 -12.42 -8.74
CA LEU A 687 4.59 -13.54 -8.58
C LEU A 687 3.13 -13.09 -8.74
N LEU A 688 2.73 -11.99 -8.11
CA LEU A 688 1.37 -11.46 -8.26
C LEU A 688 1.07 -11.06 -9.71
N SER A 689 2.03 -10.43 -10.41
CA SER A 689 1.88 -10.08 -11.82
C SER A 689 1.79 -11.33 -12.70
N ALA A 690 2.64 -12.33 -12.46
CA ALA A 690 2.65 -13.59 -13.20
C ALA A 690 1.34 -14.39 -13.05
N VAL A 691 0.68 -14.29 -11.89
CA VAL A 691 -0.61 -14.97 -11.62
C VAL A 691 -1.78 -14.13 -12.13
N SER A 692 -1.75 -12.79 -11.96
CA SER A 692 -2.89 -11.94 -12.32
C SER A 692 -3.14 -11.85 -13.82
N CYS A 693 -2.10 -11.95 -14.67
CA CYS A 693 -2.26 -11.94 -16.12
C CYS A 693 -3.07 -13.15 -16.65
N PRO A 694 -2.65 -14.41 -16.45
CA PRO A 694 -3.42 -15.55 -16.90
C PRO A 694 -4.80 -15.64 -16.24
N LEU A 695 -4.91 -15.26 -14.96
CA LEU A 695 -6.20 -15.21 -14.27
C LEU A 695 -7.17 -14.22 -14.93
N SER A 696 -6.71 -13.03 -15.29
CA SER A 696 -7.54 -12.02 -15.98
C SER A 696 -8.01 -12.50 -17.33
N PHE A 697 -7.15 -13.18 -18.12
CA PHE A 697 -7.54 -13.76 -19.40
C PHE A 697 -8.51 -14.93 -19.23
N SER A 698 -8.27 -15.81 -18.26
CA SER A 698 -9.16 -16.92 -17.95
C SER A 698 -10.55 -16.43 -17.52
N LEU A 699 -10.64 -15.42 -16.64
CA LEU A 699 -11.91 -14.82 -16.22
C LEU A 699 -12.67 -14.18 -17.40
N ALA A 700 -11.96 -13.50 -18.30
CA ALA A 700 -12.58 -12.91 -19.49
C ALA A 700 -13.15 -13.97 -20.44
N VAL A 701 -12.48 -15.12 -20.57
CA VAL A 701 -12.91 -16.21 -21.44
C VAL A 701 -14.02 -17.06 -20.83
N THR A 702 -13.93 -17.39 -19.54
CA THR A 702 -14.86 -18.32 -18.86
C THR A 702 -16.05 -17.65 -18.21
N GLN A 703 -15.83 -16.49 -17.59
CA GLN A 703 -16.83 -15.75 -16.80
C GLN A 703 -17.30 -14.47 -17.50
N LEU A 704 -16.72 -14.12 -18.63
CA LEU A 704 -17.00 -12.89 -19.39
C LEU A 704 -16.72 -11.60 -18.54
N VAL A 705 -15.77 -11.67 -17.62
CA VAL A 705 -15.38 -10.58 -16.74
C VAL A 705 -14.06 -9.99 -17.20
N LEU A 706 -14.06 -8.71 -17.55
CA LEU A 706 -12.86 -7.98 -17.97
C LEU A 706 -12.19 -7.31 -16.79
N LEU A 707 -11.12 -7.92 -16.29
CA LEU A 707 -10.32 -7.38 -15.19
C LEU A 707 -9.21 -6.47 -15.74
N PRO A 708 -9.16 -5.18 -15.37
CA PRO A 708 -8.07 -4.28 -15.77
C PRO A 708 -6.75 -4.66 -15.07
N LEU A 709 -5.63 -4.63 -15.82
CA LEU A 709 -4.33 -5.07 -15.29
C LEU A 709 -3.32 -3.95 -15.16
N LEU A 710 -3.15 -3.12 -16.20
CA LEU A 710 -2.01 -2.22 -16.30
C LEU A 710 -1.93 -1.21 -15.15
N LEU A 711 -2.96 -0.40 -14.98
CA LEU A 711 -2.97 0.66 -13.97
C LEU A 711 -2.97 0.12 -12.54
N PRO A 712 -3.75 -0.94 -12.20
CA PRO A 712 -3.68 -1.59 -10.90
C PRO A 712 -2.29 -2.14 -10.55
N LEU A 713 -1.60 -2.79 -11.49
CA LEU A 713 -0.24 -3.31 -11.27
C LEU A 713 0.79 -2.19 -11.10
N LEU A 714 0.64 -1.09 -11.84
CA LEU A 714 1.47 0.11 -11.66
C LEU A 714 1.23 0.74 -10.27
N ALA A 715 -0.01 0.85 -9.84
CA ALA A 715 -0.37 1.36 -8.51
C ALA A 715 0.18 0.45 -7.39
N LEU A 716 0.05 -0.87 -7.52
CA LEU A 716 0.63 -1.86 -6.62
C LEU A 716 2.14 -1.66 -6.47
N THR A 717 2.84 -1.56 -7.60
CA THR A 717 4.30 -1.40 -7.63
C THR A 717 4.73 -0.06 -7.03
N ALA A 718 4.12 1.03 -7.47
CA ALA A 718 4.45 2.37 -6.99
C ALA A 718 4.23 2.51 -5.48
N THR A 719 3.08 2.07 -4.95
CA THR A 719 2.80 2.16 -3.52
C THR A 719 3.67 1.23 -2.66
N THR A 720 4.10 0.09 -3.20
CA THR A 720 5.02 -0.82 -2.49
C THR A 720 6.43 -0.22 -2.34
N PHE A 721 6.90 0.55 -3.32
CA PHE A 721 8.27 1.11 -3.33
C PHE A 721 8.38 2.60 -2.99
N SER A 722 7.27 3.33 -2.89
CA SER A 722 7.26 4.75 -2.49
C SER A 722 7.49 4.97 -0.99
N ARG A 723 7.71 3.92 -0.23
CA ARG A 723 8.06 4.03 1.18
C ARG A 723 9.52 4.42 1.32
N ASP A 724 9.81 5.49 2.05
CA ASP A 724 11.16 5.81 2.48
C ASP A 724 11.62 4.74 3.48
N ASP A 725 12.69 4.05 3.16
CA ASP A 725 13.35 3.08 4.04
C ASP A 725 14.18 3.79 5.10
#